data_3a4ab13da6369dda5c770ecd8fbe2408
#
_entry.id   3a4ab13da6369dda5c770ecd8fbe2408
#
_cell.length_a   1.000
_cell.length_b   1.000
_cell.length_c   1.000
_cell.angle_alpha   90.00
_cell.angle_beta   90.00
_cell.angle_gamma   90.00
#
_symmetry.space_group_name_H-M   'P 1'
#
loop_
_entity.id
_entity.type
_entity.pdbx_description
1 polymer ?
#
loop_
_entity_poly.entity_id
_entity_poly.type
_entity_poly.pdbx_seq_one_letter_code
_entity_poly.pdbx_strand_id
1 'polypeptide(L)'
;MRILIVAPKFTAAPGDFYQFPLGLGYISSALKRAGHEVHCLNCNHSATDPVQLVAETVRAIKPDAVASGGLSPFMPMVKDLFAAARRVKPDVINIAGGGCLSSDPEAGPVVMDIDVGVIGEGEETIVDLADALERGRDLAGVLGIVYKDSKGAIKRTLSRPAIADLGTIAWPDYDGFGFGDVIDLQRPTDNYFFHTKDKPRSIDMITSRSCPYRCTFCFHPTGKVYRERPFDDFFAELEYRIERYQINMVAIIDELFSLKKARLLEFCERIEPYNLQWMVQLHTNCAEDRILDAMKRAGCTYISYGIEAMSQEILDSMKKKSKKTRIDVVLANSYDKKLGIQGNLIFGDTNETLKTANESMSWWANNRRYMINTNRLQVYPGSPDYIEAVRDGLIKDRVDYIDSQFVDLNISKMNEDDLSILATKIWSAQSGLLSIAEPTIFAKEPEPDPIRGDLYRVAWDCPRCYHHNDYRGVLMGDVANEQSLRLTCRGCLSRYDVPNELRVRFEDRPEKPALDARFAEAQALIDAGRRNETPPMLHEMVGQAVWYWPAHVELGRFYASVGAGPSAVRHLGAAIQFNPFEPACHIAYAERMMEEGAIGLARVHYEQAQKLDPGNMDVLLALHDLENGPYSEEQRETYFISYSDAPAPQRLAAAPNACGSRRRDEIEFPDIAQLEADTQRLMAAE
;
A
#
# COMPACT_ATOMS: atom_id res chain seq x y z
N MET A 1 -23.29 -30.97 -6.59
CA MET A 1 -23.85 -29.70 -6.08
C MET A 1 -23.65 -28.55 -7.07
N ARG A 2 -24.53 -27.55 -7.04
CA ARG A 2 -24.37 -26.27 -7.75
C ARG A 2 -23.77 -25.23 -6.79
N ILE A 3 -22.60 -24.69 -7.10
CA ILE A 3 -21.86 -23.82 -6.22
C ILE A 3 -21.56 -22.49 -6.94
N LEU A 4 -21.88 -21.38 -6.30
CA LEU A 4 -21.49 -20.03 -6.74
C LEU A 4 -20.26 -19.58 -5.96
N ILE A 5 -19.14 -19.32 -6.64
CA ILE A 5 -17.93 -18.74 -6.03
C ILE A 5 -17.88 -17.25 -6.34
N VAL A 6 -17.81 -16.43 -5.30
CA VAL A 6 -17.82 -14.96 -5.41
C VAL A 6 -16.46 -14.39 -5.04
N ALA A 7 -15.82 -13.69 -5.98
CA ALA A 7 -14.67 -12.83 -5.67
C ALA A 7 -15.18 -11.47 -5.20
N PRO A 8 -14.84 -11.05 -3.97
CA PRO A 8 -15.23 -9.76 -3.42
C PRO A 8 -14.69 -8.58 -4.26
N LYS A 9 -15.25 -7.40 -4.09
CA LYS A 9 -14.82 -6.20 -4.81
C LYS A 9 -13.61 -5.57 -4.12
N PHE A 10 -12.48 -5.54 -4.81
CA PHE A 10 -11.21 -4.95 -4.33
C PHE A 10 -10.96 -3.55 -4.90
N THR A 11 -11.74 -3.15 -5.91
CA THR A 11 -11.52 -1.94 -6.71
C THR A 11 -12.66 -0.95 -6.54
N ALA A 12 -12.39 0.34 -6.77
CA ALA A 12 -13.40 1.38 -6.73
C ALA A 12 -14.30 1.34 -7.96
N ALA A 13 -13.71 1.11 -9.15
CA ALA A 13 -14.43 1.11 -10.43
C ALA A 13 -14.13 -0.17 -11.24
N PRO A 14 -15.05 -0.58 -12.15
CA PRO A 14 -14.77 -1.63 -13.12
C PRO A 14 -13.55 -1.26 -13.97
N GLY A 15 -12.70 -2.24 -14.22
CA GLY A 15 -11.48 -2.06 -15.00
C GLY A 15 -10.27 -1.54 -14.24
N ASP A 16 -10.42 -1.12 -12.97
CA ASP A 16 -9.29 -0.88 -12.11
C ASP A 16 -8.49 -2.16 -11.94
N PHE A 17 -7.17 -1.99 -11.82
CA PHE A 17 -6.29 -3.13 -11.59
C PHE A 17 -6.53 -3.74 -10.20
N TYR A 18 -6.53 -5.07 -10.13
CA TYR A 18 -6.54 -5.84 -8.88
C TYR A 18 -5.69 -7.11 -9.04
N GLN A 19 -5.20 -7.64 -7.93
CA GLN A 19 -4.61 -8.98 -7.93
C GLN A 19 -5.70 -10.02 -8.19
N PHE A 20 -5.44 -10.92 -9.14
CA PHE A 20 -6.37 -12.03 -9.39
C PHE A 20 -6.52 -12.90 -8.14
N PRO A 21 -7.76 -13.24 -7.71
CA PRO A 21 -8.00 -14.03 -6.52
C PRO A 21 -7.63 -15.52 -6.74
N LEU A 22 -6.32 -15.81 -6.84
CA LEU A 22 -5.78 -17.14 -7.16
C LEU A 22 -6.37 -18.24 -6.28
N GLY A 23 -6.54 -17.97 -4.97
CA GLY A 23 -7.13 -18.94 -4.05
C GLY A 23 -8.52 -19.40 -4.50
N LEU A 24 -9.39 -18.46 -4.90
CA LEU A 24 -10.73 -18.79 -5.42
C LEU A 24 -10.66 -19.47 -6.79
N GLY A 25 -9.69 -19.09 -7.63
CA GLY A 25 -9.41 -19.76 -8.90
C GLY A 25 -9.02 -21.24 -8.71
N TYR A 26 -8.17 -21.55 -7.74
CA TYR A 26 -7.80 -22.94 -7.39
C TYR A 26 -9.01 -23.73 -6.86
N ILE A 27 -9.83 -23.14 -6.00
CA ILE A 27 -11.06 -23.75 -5.47
C ILE A 27 -12.05 -24.07 -6.60
N SER A 28 -12.25 -23.13 -7.55
CA SER A 28 -13.09 -23.37 -8.71
C SER A 28 -12.62 -24.57 -9.54
N SER A 29 -11.33 -24.63 -9.85
CA SER A 29 -10.75 -25.73 -10.62
C SER A 29 -10.87 -27.08 -9.90
N ALA A 30 -10.63 -27.10 -8.59
CA ALA A 30 -10.76 -28.33 -7.79
C ALA A 30 -12.20 -28.89 -7.83
N LEU A 31 -13.18 -28.04 -7.60
CA LEU A 31 -14.59 -28.41 -7.63
C LEU A 31 -15.06 -28.84 -9.03
N LYS A 32 -14.67 -28.12 -10.09
CA LYS A 32 -14.98 -28.48 -11.48
C LYS A 32 -14.38 -29.84 -11.85
N ARG A 33 -13.11 -30.10 -11.44
CA ARG A 33 -12.46 -31.39 -11.67
C ARG A 33 -13.16 -32.54 -10.92
N ALA A 34 -13.75 -32.26 -9.77
CA ALA A 34 -14.56 -33.22 -9.02
C ALA A 34 -15.98 -33.44 -9.57
N GLY A 35 -16.39 -32.70 -10.61
CA GLY A 35 -17.68 -32.87 -11.29
C GLY A 35 -18.82 -32.02 -10.73
N HIS A 36 -18.55 -31.04 -9.89
CA HIS A 36 -19.56 -30.09 -9.40
C HIS A 36 -19.89 -29.02 -10.44
N GLU A 37 -21.13 -28.53 -10.44
CA GLU A 37 -21.55 -27.38 -11.25
C GLU A 37 -21.09 -26.09 -10.58
N VAL A 38 -20.06 -25.43 -11.13
CA VAL A 38 -19.42 -24.25 -10.52
C VAL A 38 -19.65 -23.02 -11.40
N HIS A 39 -20.25 -22.00 -10.81
CA HIS A 39 -20.37 -20.66 -11.36
C HIS A 39 -19.45 -19.71 -10.59
N CYS A 40 -18.77 -18.80 -11.31
CA CYS A 40 -17.90 -17.80 -10.69
C CYS A 40 -18.46 -16.41 -10.96
N LEU A 41 -18.44 -15.56 -9.93
CA LEU A 41 -18.82 -14.17 -10.00
C LEU A 41 -17.66 -13.30 -9.54
N ASN A 42 -17.20 -12.39 -10.38
CA ASN A 42 -16.16 -11.42 -10.02
C ASN A 42 -16.78 -10.03 -9.85
N CYS A 43 -16.93 -9.57 -8.61
CA CYS A 43 -17.55 -8.28 -8.32
C CYS A 43 -16.72 -7.08 -8.81
N ASN A 44 -15.42 -7.27 -9.12
CA ASN A 44 -14.55 -6.22 -9.66
C ASN A 44 -14.88 -5.81 -11.09
N HIS A 45 -15.60 -6.65 -11.83
CA HIS A 45 -15.93 -6.42 -13.24
C HIS A 45 -17.26 -5.68 -13.46
N SER A 46 -17.96 -5.30 -12.39
CA SER A 46 -19.27 -4.67 -12.45
C SER A 46 -19.32 -3.32 -11.74
N ALA A 47 -20.05 -2.37 -12.35
CA ALA A 47 -20.42 -1.12 -11.68
C ALA A 47 -21.56 -1.32 -10.66
N THR A 48 -22.31 -2.43 -10.77
CA THR A 48 -23.40 -2.76 -9.86
C THR A 48 -22.85 -3.00 -8.44
N ASP A 49 -23.58 -2.55 -7.45
CA ASP A 49 -23.27 -2.84 -6.06
C ASP A 49 -23.10 -4.35 -5.82
N PRO A 50 -22.01 -4.80 -5.13
CA PRO A 50 -21.74 -6.22 -4.94
C PRO A 50 -22.86 -6.99 -4.26
N VAL A 51 -23.57 -6.39 -3.30
CA VAL A 51 -24.69 -7.00 -2.57
C VAL A 51 -25.86 -7.24 -3.51
N GLN A 52 -26.18 -6.25 -4.37
CA GLN A 52 -27.21 -6.39 -5.39
C GLN A 52 -26.81 -7.44 -6.43
N LEU A 53 -25.58 -7.42 -6.91
CA LEU A 53 -25.07 -8.34 -7.93
C LEU A 53 -25.12 -9.79 -7.47
N VAL A 54 -24.73 -10.08 -6.23
CA VAL A 54 -24.84 -11.41 -5.62
C VAL A 54 -26.31 -11.83 -5.50
N ALA A 55 -27.18 -10.92 -5.03
CA ALA A 55 -28.62 -11.24 -4.90
C ALA A 55 -29.25 -11.59 -6.26
N GLU A 56 -28.93 -10.87 -7.32
CA GLU A 56 -29.42 -11.13 -8.68
C GLU A 56 -28.88 -12.47 -9.19
N THR A 57 -27.59 -12.74 -9.01
CA THR A 57 -26.93 -13.97 -9.43
C THR A 57 -27.51 -15.19 -8.70
N VAL A 58 -27.68 -15.13 -7.38
CA VAL A 58 -28.27 -16.21 -6.58
C VAL A 58 -29.71 -16.50 -7.03
N ARG A 59 -30.50 -15.46 -7.35
CA ARG A 59 -31.88 -15.62 -7.84
C ARG A 59 -31.91 -16.35 -9.19
N ALA A 60 -30.97 -16.03 -10.08
CA ALA A 60 -30.86 -16.61 -11.41
C ALA A 60 -30.36 -18.06 -11.37
N ILE A 61 -29.29 -18.34 -10.63
CA ILE A 61 -28.60 -19.63 -10.63
C ILE A 61 -29.22 -20.60 -9.63
N LYS A 62 -29.77 -20.11 -8.51
CA LYS A 62 -30.28 -20.90 -7.37
C LYS A 62 -29.25 -21.92 -6.86
N PRO A 63 -28.07 -21.48 -6.45
CA PRO A 63 -26.99 -22.37 -6.00
C PRO A 63 -27.35 -23.08 -4.71
N ASP A 64 -26.81 -24.28 -4.49
CA ASP A 64 -26.88 -24.99 -3.22
C ASP A 64 -25.99 -24.35 -2.17
N ALA A 65 -24.83 -23.85 -2.60
CA ALA A 65 -23.88 -23.14 -1.74
C ALA A 65 -23.31 -21.89 -2.43
N VAL A 66 -23.00 -20.86 -1.63
CA VAL A 66 -22.23 -19.69 -2.02
C VAL A 66 -20.90 -19.73 -1.27
N ALA A 67 -19.79 -19.70 -2.00
CA ALA A 67 -18.45 -19.70 -1.47
C ALA A 67 -17.75 -18.36 -1.71
N SER A 68 -17.01 -17.85 -0.75
CA SER A 68 -16.19 -16.65 -0.88
C SER A 68 -15.00 -16.69 0.07
N GLY A 69 -14.08 -15.73 -0.04
CA GLY A 69 -12.93 -15.64 0.85
C GLY A 69 -11.91 -14.61 0.37
N GLY A 70 -10.84 -14.50 1.14
CA GLY A 70 -9.78 -13.53 0.88
C GLY A 70 -8.86 -13.40 2.09
N LEU A 71 -8.26 -12.24 2.26
CA LEU A 71 -7.50 -11.87 3.45
C LEU A 71 -8.43 -11.30 4.54
N SER A 72 -7.93 -11.20 5.76
CA SER A 72 -8.71 -10.72 6.91
C SER A 72 -9.43 -9.37 6.69
N PRO A 73 -8.86 -8.37 6.01
CA PRO A 73 -9.57 -7.11 5.74
C PRO A 73 -10.86 -7.23 4.91
N PHE A 74 -11.08 -8.37 4.26
CA PHE A 74 -12.28 -8.57 3.43
C PHE A 74 -13.44 -9.22 4.19
N MET A 75 -13.28 -9.58 5.46
CA MET A 75 -14.34 -10.24 6.24
C MET A 75 -15.67 -9.47 6.26
N PRO A 76 -15.72 -8.14 6.50
CA PRO A 76 -16.98 -7.40 6.51
C PRO A 76 -17.69 -7.46 5.14
N MET A 77 -16.95 -7.31 4.05
CA MET A 77 -17.51 -7.43 2.71
C MET A 77 -18.05 -8.84 2.44
N VAL A 78 -17.31 -9.88 2.80
CA VAL A 78 -17.74 -11.28 2.64
C VAL A 78 -19.02 -11.54 3.45
N LYS A 79 -19.13 -10.98 4.66
CA LYS A 79 -20.37 -10.98 5.48
C LYS A 79 -21.58 -10.45 4.70
N ASP A 80 -21.40 -9.27 4.07
CA ASP A 80 -22.49 -8.62 3.32
C ASP A 80 -22.91 -9.43 2.10
N LEU A 81 -21.96 -10.05 1.38
CA LEU A 81 -22.24 -10.93 0.24
C LEU A 81 -23.03 -12.17 0.67
N PHE A 82 -22.67 -12.82 1.78
CA PHE A 82 -23.40 -13.97 2.32
C PHE A 82 -24.78 -13.59 2.82
N ALA A 83 -24.93 -12.45 3.47
CA ALA A 83 -26.24 -11.93 3.88
C ALA A 83 -27.12 -11.65 2.66
N ALA A 84 -26.58 -11.15 1.57
CA ALA A 84 -27.31 -10.96 0.32
C ALA A 84 -27.80 -12.28 -0.28
N ALA A 85 -26.94 -13.30 -0.30
CA ALA A 85 -27.29 -14.64 -0.77
C ALA A 85 -28.43 -15.25 0.05
N ARG A 86 -28.31 -15.19 1.37
CA ARG A 86 -29.31 -15.76 2.31
C ARG A 86 -30.65 -15.04 2.27
N ARG A 87 -30.68 -13.72 2.02
CA ARG A 87 -31.95 -12.99 1.80
C ARG A 87 -32.74 -13.50 0.61
N VAL A 88 -32.07 -13.96 -0.44
CA VAL A 88 -32.70 -14.48 -1.67
C VAL A 88 -33.04 -15.97 -1.56
N LYS A 89 -32.14 -16.75 -0.96
CA LYS A 89 -32.27 -18.20 -0.77
C LYS A 89 -31.92 -18.54 0.70
N PRO A 90 -32.91 -18.57 1.61
CA PRO A 90 -32.67 -18.75 3.07
C PRO A 90 -31.96 -20.05 3.44
N ASP A 91 -32.07 -21.08 2.60
CA ASP A 91 -31.47 -22.41 2.77
C ASP A 91 -30.09 -22.54 2.06
N VAL A 92 -29.56 -21.47 1.49
CA VAL A 92 -28.24 -21.49 0.85
C VAL A 92 -27.13 -21.68 1.90
N ILE A 93 -26.19 -22.55 1.60
CA ILE A 93 -25.03 -22.80 2.48
C ILE A 93 -23.93 -21.76 2.18
N ASN A 94 -23.57 -20.96 3.16
CA ASN A 94 -22.48 -19.98 3.07
C ASN A 94 -21.16 -20.61 3.50
N ILE A 95 -20.18 -20.67 2.60
CA ILE A 95 -18.87 -21.28 2.80
C ILE A 95 -17.79 -20.21 2.70
N ALA A 96 -17.04 -19.95 3.77
CA ALA A 96 -15.86 -19.08 3.72
C ALA A 96 -14.55 -19.85 3.72
N GLY A 97 -13.51 -19.26 3.12
CA GLY A 97 -12.16 -19.84 3.15
C GLY A 97 -11.06 -18.79 3.00
N GLY A 98 -9.82 -19.25 2.92
CA GLY A 98 -8.65 -18.39 2.78
C GLY A 98 -8.17 -17.76 4.09
N GLY A 99 -7.37 -16.69 3.96
CA GLY A 99 -6.76 -16.02 5.11
C GLY A 99 -7.77 -15.47 6.11
N CYS A 100 -8.89 -14.93 5.62
CA CYS A 100 -9.94 -14.36 6.48
C CYS A 100 -10.53 -15.38 7.47
N LEU A 101 -10.60 -16.65 7.11
CA LEU A 101 -11.06 -17.68 8.03
C LEU A 101 -9.91 -18.34 8.79
N SER A 102 -8.82 -18.67 8.07
CA SER A 102 -7.70 -19.41 8.67
C SER A 102 -6.96 -18.60 9.75
N SER A 103 -7.08 -17.28 9.73
CA SER A 103 -6.45 -16.38 10.70
C SER A 103 -7.09 -16.47 12.09
N ASP A 104 -8.42 -16.57 12.17
CA ASP A 104 -9.16 -16.82 13.42
C ASP A 104 -10.38 -17.69 13.14
N PRO A 105 -10.23 -19.03 13.20
CA PRO A 105 -11.30 -19.96 12.89
C PRO A 105 -12.44 -19.98 13.92
N GLU A 106 -12.31 -19.28 15.03
CA GLU A 106 -13.36 -19.17 16.06
C GLU A 106 -14.16 -17.88 15.89
N ALA A 107 -13.49 -16.74 15.69
CA ALA A 107 -14.17 -15.45 15.50
C ALA A 107 -14.69 -15.29 14.06
N GLY A 108 -13.92 -15.72 13.05
CA GLY A 108 -14.30 -15.57 11.63
C GLY A 108 -15.70 -16.08 11.27
N PRO A 109 -16.13 -17.27 11.70
CA PRO A 109 -17.49 -17.76 11.47
C PRO A 109 -18.58 -16.88 12.08
N VAL A 110 -18.30 -16.24 13.21
CA VAL A 110 -19.26 -15.32 13.88
C VAL A 110 -19.33 -14.02 13.10
N VAL A 111 -18.17 -13.42 12.78
CA VAL A 111 -18.08 -12.16 12.02
C VAL A 111 -18.78 -12.27 10.68
N MET A 112 -18.50 -13.30 9.90
CA MET A 112 -19.03 -13.48 8.54
C MET A 112 -20.41 -14.15 8.47
N ASP A 113 -20.95 -14.63 9.58
CA ASP A 113 -22.21 -15.41 9.67
C ASP A 113 -22.30 -16.57 8.66
N ILE A 114 -21.29 -17.43 8.66
CA ILE A 114 -21.19 -18.58 7.76
C ILE A 114 -21.70 -19.88 8.38
N ASP A 115 -22.06 -20.83 7.53
CA ASP A 115 -22.43 -22.19 7.95
C ASP A 115 -21.20 -23.08 8.11
N VAL A 116 -20.26 -22.97 7.14
CA VAL A 116 -19.02 -23.77 7.13
C VAL A 116 -17.86 -22.91 6.70
N GLY A 117 -16.71 -23.14 7.33
CA GLY A 117 -15.45 -22.51 6.98
C GLY A 117 -14.36 -23.52 6.67
N VAL A 118 -13.55 -23.24 5.63
CA VAL A 118 -12.42 -24.07 5.18
C VAL A 118 -11.11 -23.46 5.71
N ILE A 119 -10.38 -24.19 6.54
CA ILE A 119 -9.16 -23.77 7.21
C ILE A 119 -7.94 -24.25 6.43
N GLY A 120 -6.97 -23.39 6.17
CA GLY A 120 -5.71 -23.73 5.48
C GLY A 120 -5.88 -23.87 3.97
N GLU A 121 -5.25 -24.87 3.37
CA GLU A 121 -5.37 -25.17 1.94
C GLU A 121 -6.73 -25.78 1.64
N GLY A 122 -7.42 -25.20 0.68
CA GLY A 122 -8.83 -25.47 0.46
C GLY A 122 -9.14 -26.50 -0.62
N GLU A 123 -8.20 -26.84 -1.52
CA GLU A 123 -8.48 -27.57 -2.76
C GLU A 123 -9.04 -28.97 -2.51
N GLU A 124 -8.43 -29.72 -1.60
CA GLU A 124 -8.95 -31.06 -1.22
C GLU A 124 -10.11 -30.95 -0.23
N THR A 125 -10.04 -29.96 0.67
CA THR A 125 -11.05 -29.80 1.72
C THR A 125 -12.41 -29.40 1.14
N ILE A 126 -12.43 -28.50 0.16
CA ILE A 126 -13.70 -28.06 -0.45
C ILE A 126 -14.40 -29.18 -1.24
N VAL A 127 -13.63 -30.06 -1.88
CA VAL A 127 -14.17 -31.22 -2.60
C VAL A 127 -14.80 -32.22 -1.62
N ASP A 128 -14.07 -32.55 -0.55
CA ASP A 128 -14.58 -33.46 0.49
C ASP A 128 -15.82 -32.88 1.21
N LEU A 129 -15.80 -31.56 1.46
CA LEU A 129 -16.94 -30.83 2.03
C LEU A 129 -18.17 -30.86 1.09
N ALA A 130 -17.98 -30.54 -0.20
CA ALA A 130 -19.06 -30.55 -1.18
C ALA A 130 -19.69 -31.95 -1.32
N ASP A 131 -18.85 -32.97 -1.38
CA ASP A 131 -19.29 -34.37 -1.40
C ASP A 131 -20.04 -34.77 -0.11
N ALA A 132 -19.60 -34.26 1.06
CA ALA A 132 -20.27 -34.53 2.34
C ALA A 132 -21.65 -33.87 2.39
N LEU A 133 -21.76 -32.62 1.95
CA LEU A 133 -23.01 -31.88 1.90
C LEU A 133 -23.99 -32.52 0.90
N GLU A 134 -23.53 -32.88 -0.31
CA GLU A 134 -24.39 -33.49 -1.35
C GLU A 134 -24.96 -34.84 -0.92
N ARG A 135 -24.19 -35.64 -0.18
CA ARG A 135 -24.58 -36.96 0.30
C ARG A 135 -25.17 -36.97 1.71
N GLY A 136 -25.28 -35.82 2.35
CA GLY A 136 -25.76 -35.72 3.74
C GLY A 136 -24.88 -36.44 4.76
N ARG A 137 -23.55 -36.49 4.51
CA ARG A 137 -22.59 -37.06 5.47
C ARG A 137 -22.35 -36.13 6.65
N ASP A 138 -22.00 -36.72 7.80
CA ASP A 138 -21.64 -35.93 9.00
C ASP A 138 -20.36 -35.10 8.72
N LEU A 139 -20.47 -33.78 8.92
CA LEU A 139 -19.36 -32.84 8.73
C LEU A 139 -18.21 -33.04 9.73
N ALA A 140 -18.48 -33.71 10.87
CA ALA A 140 -17.43 -34.07 11.83
C ALA A 140 -16.33 -34.97 11.21
N GLY A 141 -16.63 -35.69 10.13
CA GLY A 141 -15.70 -36.49 9.37
C GLY A 141 -14.86 -35.75 8.33
N VAL A 142 -15.16 -34.49 8.01
CA VAL A 142 -14.42 -33.68 7.04
C VAL A 142 -13.27 -32.99 7.74
N LEU A 143 -12.04 -33.21 7.26
CA LEU A 143 -10.85 -32.56 7.83
C LEU A 143 -10.72 -31.09 7.41
N GLY A 144 -10.19 -30.25 8.30
CA GLY A 144 -9.82 -28.87 7.98
C GLY A 144 -10.99 -27.90 7.87
N ILE A 145 -12.10 -28.15 8.56
CA ILE A 145 -13.24 -27.24 8.58
C ILE A 145 -13.62 -26.75 9.98
N VAL A 146 -14.34 -25.66 9.99
CA VAL A 146 -15.14 -25.18 11.11
C VAL A 146 -16.59 -25.05 10.63
N TYR A 147 -17.57 -25.46 11.44
CA TYR A 147 -18.97 -25.44 11.03
C TYR A 147 -19.92 -25.18 12.23
N LYS A 148 -21.11 -24.67 11.95
CA LYS A 148 -22.19 -24.55 12.93
C LYS A 148 -22.93 -25.90 13.01
N ASP A 149 -23.02 -26.49 14.20
CA ASP A 149 -23.83 -27.68 14.41
C ASP A 149 -25.34 -27.36 14.42
N SER A 150 -26.18 -28.37 14.53
CA SER A 150 -27.64 -28.21 14.55
C SER A 150 -28.18 -27.36 15.74
N LYS A 151 -27.34 -27.06 16.72
CA LYS A 151 -27.64 -26.18 17.87
C LYS A 151 -27.04 -24.78 17.68
N GLY A 152 -26.39 -24.49 16.56
CA GLY A 152 -25.70 -23.24 16.28
C GLY A 152 -24.32 -23.12 16.95
N ALA A 153 -23.82 -24.18 17.60
CA ALA A 153 -22.51 -24.14 18.21
C ALA A 153 -21.41 -24.36 17.15
N ILE A 154 -20.33 -23.56 17.24
CA ILE A 154 -19.18 -23.67 16.36
C ILE A 154 -18.37 -24.90 16.75
N LYS A 155 -18.13 -25.78 15.79
CA LYS A 155 -17.30 -27.00 15.87
C LYS A 155 -16.14 -26.91 14.91
N ARG A 156 -14.98 -27.35 15.36
CA ARG A 156 -13.77 -27.45 14.54
C ARG A 156 -13.33 -28.89 14.41
N THR A 157 -13.01 -29.32 13.21
CA THR A 157 -12.50 -30.67 12.94
C THR A 157 -10.96 -30.70 13.01
N LEU A 158 -10.39 -31.89 12.91
CA LEU A 158 -8.95 -32.05 12.81
C LEU A 158 -8.41 -31.37 11.56
N SER A 159 -7.23 -30.76 11.68
CA SER A 159 -6.58 -30.10 10.56
C SER A 159 -6.27 -31.07 9.43
N ARG A 160 -6.49 -30.66 8.19
CA ARG A 160 -6.01 -31.40 7.02
C ARG A 160 -4.50 -31.20 6.88
N PRO A 161 -3.72 -32.25 6.56
CA PRO A 161 -2.32 -32.09 6.18
C PRO A 161 -2.18 -31.16 4.97
N ALA A 162 -1.09 -30.39 4.92
CA ALA A 162 -0.81 -29.54 3.76
C ALA A 162 -0.50 -30.40 2.53
N ILE A 163 -0.90 -29.95 1.34
CA ILE A 163 -0.65 -30.65 0.06
C ILE A 163 0.85 -30.72 -0.16
N ALA A 164 1.40 -31.92 -0.18
CA ALA A 164 2.86 -32.14 -0.25
C ALA A 164 3.44 -31.80 -1.63
N ASP A 165 2.77 -32.22 -2.70
CA ASP A 165 3.17 -31.98 -4.09
C ASP A 165 2.24 -30.94 -4.74
N LEU A 166 2.74 -29.73 -4.93
CA LEU A 166 1.97 -28.64 -5.54
C LEU A 166 1.71 -28.85 -7.05
N GLY A 167 2.45 -29.76 -7.72
CA GLY A 167 2.21 -30.11 -9.12
C GLY A 167 0.96 -30.96 -9.34
N THR A 168 0.33 -31.47 -8.28
CA THR A 168 -0.93 -32.24 -8.37
C THR A 168 -2.17 -31.36 -8.38
N ILE A 169 -2.02 -30.06 -8.06
CA ILE A 169 -3.10 -29.11 -7.95
C ILE A 169 -3.50 -28.66 -9.38
N ALA A 170 -4.79 -28.67 -9.67
CA ALA A 170 -5.28 -28.09 -10.94
C ALA A 170 -4.96 -26.61 -11.03
N TRP A 171 -4.56 -26.14 -12.22
CA TRP A 171 -4.29 -24.72 -12.47
C TRP A 171 -5.50 -23.83 -12.17
N PRO A 172 -5.30 -22.58 -11.73
CA PRO A 172 -6.41 -21.72 -11.35
C PRO A 172 -7.33 -21.37 -12.52
N ASP A 173 -8.60 -21.24 -12.24
CA ASP A 173 -9.67 -20.97 -13.19
C ASP A 173 -9.79 -19.47 -13.51
N TYR A 174 -8.89 -18.92 -14.31
CA TYR A 174 -8.96 -17.51 -14.73
C TYR A 174 -10.17 -17.23 -15.62
N ASP A 175 -10.51 -18.16 -16.53
CA ASP A 175 -11.63 -17.99 -17.47
C ASP A 175 -12.97 -17.92 -16.73
N GLY A 176 -13.17 -18.76 -15.71
CA GLY A 176 -14.39 -18.73 -14.89
C GLY A 176 -14.65 -17.40 -14.22
N PHE A 177 -13.59 -16.67 -13.85
CA PHE A 177 -13.67 -15.34 -13.26
C PHE A 177 -13.55 -14.19 -14.27
N GLY A 178 -13.66 -14.44 -15.57
CA GLY A 178 -13.67 -13.42 -16.61
C GLY A 178 -12.34 -12.67 -16.78
N PHE A 179 -11.20 -13.30 -16.48
CA PHE A 179 -9.88 -12.64 -16.57
C PHE A 179 -9.59 -12.11 -17.97
N GLY A 180 -10.02 -12.84 -19.02
CA GLY A 180 -9.88 -12.42 -20.41
C GLY A 180 -10.57 -11.10 -20.75
N ASP A 181 -11.64 -10.74 -20.03
CA ASP A 181 -12.41 -9.52 -20.28
C ASP A 181 -11.71 -8.26 -19.74
N VAL A 182 -10.80 -8.41 -18.76
CA VAL A 182 -10.16 -7.29 -18.08
C VAL A 182 -8.67 -7.13 -18.36
N ILE A 183 -8.03 -8.14 -18.94
CA ILE A 183 -6.59 -8.07 -19.19
C ILE A 183 -6.21 -6.94 -20.16
N ASP A 184 -7.10 -6.58 -21.10
CA ASP A 184 -6.92 -5.48 -22.05
C ASP A 184 -7.14 -4.09 -21.42
N LEU A 185 -7.71 -4.04 -20.21
CA LEU A 185 -7.97 -2.80 -19.49
C LEU A 185 -6.80 -2.36 -18.61
N GLN A 186 -5.75 -3.17 -18.47
CA GLN A 186 -4.57 -2.79 -17.70
C GLN A 186 -3.87 -1.59 -18.32
N ARG A 187 -3.38 -0.66 -17.47
CA ARG A 187 -2.76 0.61 -17.87
C ARG A 187 -1.39 0.78 -17.21
N PRO A 188 -0.50 1.60 -17.78
CA PRO A 188 0.83 1.85 -17.23
C PRO A 188 0.83 2.40 -15.80
N THR A 189 -0.24 3.07 -15.39
CA THR A 189 -0.44 3.65 -14.06
C THR A 189 -1.04 2.69 -13.04
N ASP A 190 -1.34 1.45 -13.41
CA ASP A 190 -1.75 0.44 -12.45
C ASP A 190 -0.57 0.12 -11.53
N ASN A 191 -0.59 0.69 -10.33
CA ASN A 191 0.59 0.88 -9.48
C ASN A 191 1.13 -0.39 -8.81
N TYR A 192 0.40 -1.50 -8.87
CA TYR A 192 0.85 -2.73 -8.21
C TYR A 192 2.10 -3.32 -8.89
N PHE A 193 2.16 -3.25 -10.23
CA PHE A 193 3.31 -3.66 -11.01
C PHE A 193 4.05 -2.43 -11.57
N PHE A 194 5.36 -2.55 -11.73
CA PHE A 194 6.18 -1.50 -12.35
C PHE A 194 6.09 -1.65 -13.87
N HIS A 195 4.93 -1.28 -14.42
CA HIS A 195 4.72 -1.38 -15.84
C HIS A 195 5.65 -0.47 -16.64
N THR A 196 6.24 -1.03 -17.69
CA THR A 196 7.08 -0.31 -18.66
C THR A 196 6.51 -0.40 -20.08
N LYS A 197 5.34 -0.94 -20.23
CA LYS A 197 4.62 -1.11 -21.49
C LYS A 197 3.41 -0.18 -21.54
N ASP A 198 3.05 0.35 -22.72
CA ASP A 198 1.81 1.12 -22.91
C ASP A 198 0.56 0.25 -22.77
N LYS A 199 0.67 -1.01 -23.15
CA LYS A 199 -0.38 -2.02 -23.01
C LYS A 199 0.15 -3.18 -22.16
N PRO A 200 0.15 -3.05 -20.82
CA PRO A 200 0.53 -4.14 -19.95
C PRO A 200 -0.53 -5.25 -20.02
N ARG A 201 -0.07 -6.49 -19.98
CA ARG A 201 -0.88 -7.71 -19.92
C ARG A 201 -0.26 -8.61 -18.86
N SER A 202 -0.50 -8.27 -17.61
CA SER A 202 0.10 -8.95 -16.46
C SER A 202 -0.80 -10.05 -15.93
N ILE A 203 -0.21 -11.12 -15.45
CA ILE A 203 -0.89 -12.22 -14.77
C ILE A 203 -0.18 -12.55 -13.46
N ASP A 204 -0.97 -12.89 -12.44
CA ASP A 204 -0.46 -13.38 -11.16
C ASP A 204 -0.28 -14.89 -11.22
N MET A 205 0.86 -15.41 -10.78
CA MET A 205 1.13 -16.85 -10.69
C MET A 205 1.91 -17.17 -9.41
N ILE A 206 1.90 -18.43 -8.97
CA ILE A 206 2.71 -18.90 -7.83
C ILE A 206 3.63 -20.05 -8.22
N THR A 207 4.82 -20.07 -7.63
CA THR A 207 5.81 -21.14 -7.76
C THR A 207 6.06 -21.87 -6.45
N SER A 208 5.56 -21.35 -5.34
CA SER A 208 5.72 -21.93 -4.01
C SER A 208 4.56 -21.55 -3.10
N ARG A 209 4.45 -22.20 -1.97
CA ARG A 209 3.51 -21.85 -0.90
C ARG A 209 4.22 -21.80 0.43
N SER A 210 3.77 -20.87 1.27
CA SER A 210 4.24 -20.66 2.63
C SER A 210 5.64 -20.04 2.73
N CYS A 211 6.05 -19.70 3.94
CA CYS A 211 7.35 -19.12 4.26
C CYS A 211 7.86 -19.74 5.57
N PRO A 212 9.14 -20.16 5.67
CA PRO A 212 9.67 -20.78 6.89
C PRO A 212 10.07 -19.79 7.97
N TYR A 213 10.09 -18.51 7.65
CA TYR A 213 10.38 -17.45 8.62
C TYR A 213 9.22 -17.30 9.62
N ARG A 214 9.49 -16.69 10.77
CA ARG A 214 8.55 -16.59 11.89
C ARG A 214 8.44 -15.15 12.38
N CYS A 215 8.28 -14.23 11.43
CA CYS A 215 8.10 -12.83 11.76
C CYS A 215 6.86 -12.63 12.62
N THR A 216 6.94 -11.78 13.66
CA THR A 216 5.89 -11.64 14.66
C THR A 216 4.60 -11.04 14.11
N PHE A 217 4.71 -10.16 13.13
CA PHE A 217 3.60 -9.48 12.47
C PHE A 217 2.91 -10.31 11.37
N CYS A 218 3.51 -11.45 10.95
CA CYS A 218 3.09 -12.18 9.76
C CYS A 218 2.22 -13.39 10.09
N PHE A 219 1.17 -13.58 9.29
CA PHE A 219 0.33 -14.78 9.28
C PHE A 219 0.55 -15.57 8.00
N HIS A 220 0.60 -16.90 8.11
CA HIS A 220 0.78 -17.83 7.00
C HIS A 220 -0.50 -18.65 6.77
N PRO A 221 -1.38 -18.26 5.85
CA PRO A 221 -2.67 -18.92 5.65
C PRO A 221 -2.55 -20.38 5.17
N THR A 222 -1.46 -20.73 4.49
CA THR A 222 -1.18 -22.10 4.00
C THR A 222 -0.25 -22.89 4.94
N GLY A 223 -0.07 -22.41 6.18
CA GLY A 223 0.78 -23.04 7.19
C GLY A 223 2.24 -22.60 7.12
N LYS A 224 3.13 -23.36 7.79
CA LYS A 224 4.54 -22.95 7.99
C LYS A 224 5.55 -23.85 7.25
N VAL A 225 5.07 -24.79 6.45
CA VAL A 225 5.92 -25.72 5.70
C VAL A 225 6.07 -25.17 4.28
N TYR A 226 7.26 -24.65 3.99
CA TYR A 226 7.59 -24.16 2.66
C TYR A 226 7.64 -25.30 1.66
N ARG A 227 6.92 -25.18 0.55
CA ARG A 227 6.84 -26.18 -0.53
C ARG A 227 6.97 -25.50 -1.88
N GLU A 228 7.71 -26.13 -2.79
CA GLU A 228 7.98 -25.63 -4.12
C GLU A 228 7.12 -26.38 -5.13
N ARG A 229 6.52 -25.66 -6.07
CA ARG A 229 5.86 -26.21 -7.24
C ARG A 229 6.91 -26.67 -8.25
N PRO A 230 6.77 -27.85 -8.88
CA PRO A 230 7.66 -28.28 -9.96
C PRO A 230 7.70 -27.24 -11.09
N PHE A 231 8.88 -26.89 -11.57
CA PHE A 231 9.00 -25.91 -12.65
C PHE A 231 8.40 -26.41 -13.97
N ASP A 232 8.43 -27.73 -14.23
CA ASP A 232 7.80 -28.28 -15.44
C ASP A 232 6.29 -27.97 -15.47
N ASP A 233 5.61 -28.12 -14.33
CA ASP A 233 4.20 -27.78 -14.20
C ASP A 233 3.97 -26.25 -14.28
N PHE A 234 4.83 -25.45 -13.65
CA PHE A 234 4.73 -23.99 -13.73
C PHE A 234 4.90 -23.46 -15.16
N PHE A 235 5.93 -23.94 -15.86
CA PHE A 235 6.20 -23.49 -17.23
C PHE A 235 5.18 -23.99 -18.23
N ALA A 236 4.62 -25.18 -18.05
CA ALA A 236 3.49 -25.67 -18.86
C ALA A 236 2.25 -24.77 -18.69
N GLU A 237 1.94 -24.36 -17.45
CA GLU A 237 0.88 -23.37 -17.22
C GLU A 237 1.22 -22.03 -17.87
N LEU A 238 2.45 -21.54 -17.71
CA LEU A 238 2.90 -20.26 -18.27
C LEU A 238 2.72 -20.24 -19.79
N GLU A 239 3.15 -21.28 -20.50
CA GLU A 239 2.97 -21.42 -21.96
C GLU A 239 1.50 -21.35 -22.36
N TYR A 240 0.65 -22.11 -21.65
CA TYR A 240 -0.80 -22.04 -21.89
C TYR A 240 -1.35 -20.63 -21.68
N ARG A 241 -0.90 -19.88 -20.63
CA ARG A 241 -1.37 -18.52 -20.36
C ARG A 241 -0.86 -17.51 -21.39
N ILE A 242 0.38 -17.68 -21.90
CA ILE A 242 0.92 -16.87 -22.99
C ILE A 242 0.05 -17.03 -24.24
N GLU A 243 -0.24 -18.27 -24.63
CA GLU A 243 -1.09 -18.56 -25.79
C GLU A 243 -2.51 -18.01 -25.62
N ARG A 244 -3.11 -18.24 -24.44
CA ARG A 244 -4.50 -17.89 -24.14
C ARG A 244 -4.74 -16.39 -23.99
N TYR A 245 -3.85 -15.68 -23.31
CA TYR A 245 -4.06 -14.28 -22.91
C TYR A 245 -3.01 -13.32 -23.48
N GLN A 246 -2.04 -13.80 -24.25
CA GLN A 246 -0.97 -12.96 -24.82
C GLN A 246 -0.28 -12.09 -23.75
N ILE A 247 0.00 -12.68 -22.60
CA ILE A 247 0.62 -11.98 -21.48
C ILE A 247 2.02 -11.50 -21.85
N ASN A 248 2.43 -10.38 -21.29
CA ASN A 248 3.77 -9.80 -21.47
C ASN A 248 4.47 -9.52 -20.14
N MET A 249 3.81 -9.82 -19.02
CA MET A 249 4.37 -9.72 -17.68
C MET A 249 3.78 -10.79 -16.77
N VAL A 250 4.62 -11.37 -15.89
CA VAL A 250 4.23 -12.34 -14.87
C VAL A 250 4.59 -11.79 -13.48
N ALA A 251 3.60 -11.70 -12.60
CA ALA A 251 3.82 -11.44 -11.21
C ALA A 251 3.87 -12.75 -10.43
N ILE A 252 5.01 -13.07 -9.84
CA ILE A 252 5.17 -14.22 -8.98
C ILE A 252 4.88 -13.75 -7.55
N ILE A 253 3.68 -14.07 -7.06
CA ILE A 253 3.14 -13.56 -5.80
C ILE A 253 3.29 -14.54 -4.63
N ASP A 254 4.33 -15.35 -4.67
CA ASP A 254 4.71 -16.24 -3.57
C ASP A 254 4.94 -15.45 -2.28
N GLU A 255 4.61 -15.99 -1.11
CA GLU A 255 5.04 -15.42 0.18
C GLU A 255 6.57 -15.33 0.26
N LEU A 256 7.25 -16.29 -0.35
CA LEU A 256 8.69 -16.33 -0.53
C LEU A 256 9.03 -17.19 -1.75
N PHE A 257 9.57 -16.59 -2.79
CA PHE A 257 9.85 -17.28 -4.06
C PHE A 257 10.79 -18.48 -3.89
N SER A 258 11.97 -18.28 -3.29
CA SER A 258 12.89 -19.38 -3.03
C SER A 258 13.92 -19.07 -1.95
N LEU A 259 14.29 -20.11 -1.22
CA LEU A 259 15.46 -20.13 -0.32
C LEU A 259 16.70 -20.71 -1.01
N LYS A 260 16.54 -21.37 -2.16
CA LYS A 260 17.60 -22.10 -2.87
C LYS A 260 18.11 -21.27 -4.03
N LYS A 261 19.39 -20.92 -3.99
CA LYS A 261 20.06 -20.18 -5.08
C LYS A 261 20.01 -20.93 -6.42
N ALA A 262 20.16 -22.25 -6.38
CA ALA A 262 20.10 -23.07 -7.60
C ALA A 262 18.73 -22.94 -8.28
N ARG A 263 17.64 -22.97 -7.52
CA ARG A 263 16.28 -22.80 -8.03
C ARG A 263 16.06 -21.39 -8.63
N LEU A 264 16.62 -20.35 -8.01
CA LEU A 264 16.59 -19.00 -8.58
C LEU A 264 17.29 -18.90 -9.94
N LEU A 265 18.46 -19.52 -10.06
CA LEU A 265 19.20 -19.55 -11.33
C LEU A 265 18.49 -20.37 -12.41
N GLU A 266 17.99 -21.59 -12.04
CA GLU A 266 17.20 -22.42 -12.93
C GLU A 266 15.95 -21.68 -13.45
N PHE A 267 15.25 -20.96 -12.58
CA PHE A 267 14.11 -20.15 -13.00
C PHE A 267 14.51 -19.09 -14.02
N CYS A 268 15.62 -18.37 -13.76
CA CYS A 268 16.12 -17.36 -14.69
C CYS A 268 16.48 -17.96 -16.06
N GLU A 269 17.14 -19.12 -16.09
CA GLU A 269 17.49 -19.83 -17.33
C GLU A 269 16.24 -20.25 -18.12
N ARG A 270 15.20 -20.71 -17.42
CA ARG A 270 13.97 -21.23 -18.03
C ARG A 270 13.01 -20.13 -18.49
N ILE A 271 12.94 -18.96 -17.80
CA ILE A 271 12.03 -17.87 -18.19
C ILE A 271 12.61 -16.96 -19.28
N GLU A 272 13.94 -16.87 -19.39
CA GLU A 272 14.63 -15.98 -20.34
C GLU A 272 14.15 -16.14 -21.80
N PRO A 273 13.95 -17.37 -22.36
CA PRO A 273 13.48 -17.57 -23.74
C PRO A 273 12.12 -16.96 -24.07
N TYR A 274 11.23 -16.77 -23.07
CA TYR A 274 9.88 -16.23 -23.30
C TYR A 274 9.89 -14.69 -23.46
N ASN A 275 11.00 -14.02 -23.18
CA ASN A 275 11.15 -12.55 -23.28
C ASN A 275 10.02 -11.78 -22.56
N LEU A 276 9.59 -12.29 -21.41
CA LEU A 276 8.59 -11.68 -20.55
C LEU A 276 9.24 -10.77 -19.54
N GLN A 277 8.51 -9.75 -19.12
CA GLN A 277 8.80 -9.07 -17.87
C GLN A 277 8.25 -9.88 -16.68
N TRP A 278 8.94 -9.85 -15.57
CA TRP A 278 8.45 -10.53 -14.37
C TRP A 278 8.93 -9.84 -13.08
N MET A 279 8.19 -10.11 -12.01
CA MET A 279 8.50 -9.64 -10.67
C MET A 279 8.42 -10.77 -9.66
N VAL A 280 9.04 -10.56 -8.49
CA VAL A 280 9.13 -11.59 -7.45
C VAL A 280 9.30 -10.98 -6.05
N GLN A 281 8.88 -11.71 -5.02
CA GLN A 281 9.16 -11.37 -3.63
C GLN A 281 10.37 -12.18 -3.12
N LEU A 282 11.38 -11.48 -2.58
CA LEU A 282 12.59 -12.09 -2.04
C LEU A 282 12.90 -11.61 -0.63
N HIS A 283 13.46 -12.52 0.15
CA HIS A 283 14.18 -12.14 1.36
C HIS A 283 15.57 -11.62 1.00
N THR A 284 16.04 -10.55 1.65
CA THR A 284 17.34 -9.92 1.34
C THR A 284 18.53 -10.88 1.42
N ASN A 285 18.44 -11.92 2.23
CA ASN A 285 19.50 -12.95 2.33
C ASN A 285 19.67 -13.77 1.04
N CYS A 286 18.68 -13.81 0.16
CA CYS A 286 18.71 -14.58 -1.10
C CYS A 286 19.22 -13.76 -2.29
N ALA A 287 19.26 -12.43 -2.19
CA ALA A 287 19.62 -11.51 -3.26
C ALA A 287 21.15 -11.26 -3.32
N GLU A 288 21.91 -12.25 -3.77
CA GLU A 288 23.34 -12.09 -4.04
C GLU A 288 23.57 -11.46 -5.41
N ASP A 289 24.74 -10.85 -5.60
CA ASP A 289 25.11 -10.11 -6.80
C ASP A 289 24.92 -10.94 -8.09
N ARG A 290 25.43 -12.17 -8.08
CA ARG A 290 25.28 -13.12 -9.20
C ARG A 290 23.81 -13.46 -9.51
N ILE A 291 22.97 -13.55 -8.46
CA ILE A 291 21.53 -13.82 -8.61
C ILE A 291 20.85 -12.62 -9.26
N LEU A 292 21.16 -11.41 -8.79
CA LEU A 292 20.59 -10.16 -9.33
C LEU A 292 20.97 -9.99 -10.82
N ASP A 293 22.21 -10.34 -11.23
CA ASP A 293 22.62 -10.33 -12.63
C ASP A 293 21.82 -11.31 -13.49
N ALA A 294 21.62 -12.54 -13.00
CA ALA A 294 20.80 -13.54 -13.68
C ALA A 294 19.35 -13.09 -13.82
N MET A 295 18.75 -12.58 -12.74
CA MET A 295 17.38 -12.05 -12.75
C MET A 295 17.24 -10.91 -13.77
N LYS A 296 18.19 -9.96 -13.79
CA LYS A 296 18.16 -8.84 -14.73
C LYS A 296 18.20 -9.31 -16.17
N ARG A 297 19.09 -10.23 -16.53
CA ARG A 297 19.17 -10.79 -17.89
C ARG A 297 17.90 -11.51 -18.30
N ALA A 298 17.30 -12.25 -17.36
CA ALA A 298 16.08 -13.03 -17.59
C ALA A 298 14.79 -12.20 -17.63
N GLY A 299 14.86 -10.86 -17.59
CA GLY A 299 13.70 -9.98 -17.74
C GLY A 299 13.01 -9.59 -16.42
N CYS A 300 13.64 -9.82 -15.26
CA CYS A 300 13.10 -9.30 -13.98
C CYS A 300 13.07 -7.77 -14.02
N THR A 301 11.89 -7.20 -13.76
CA THR A 301 11.71 -5.75 -13.76
C THR A 301 11.81 -5.17 -12.37
N TYR A 302 11.30 -5.86 -11.34
CA TYR A 302 11.50 -5.43 -9.97
C TYR A 302 11.43 -6.59 -8.97
N ILE A 303 11.99 -6.33 -7.80
CA ILE A 303 12.01 -7.26 -6.67
C ILE A 303 11.36 -6.59 -5.47
N SER A 304 10.37 -7.27 -4.90
CA SER A 304 9.76 -6.88 -3.62
C SER A 304 10.57 -7.47 -2.47
N TYR A 305 11.20 -6.61 -1.68
CA TYR A 305 11.99 -7.01 -0.52
C TYR A 305 11.23 -6.82 0.78
N GLY A 306 11.24 -7.83 1.63
CA GLY A 306 10.83 -7.67 3.03
C GLY A 306 11.94 -6.96 3.82
N ILE A 307 11.81 -5.64 4.01
CA ILE A 307 12.78 -4.79 4.71
C ILE A 307 12.38 -4.63 6.17
N GLU A 308 11.16 -4.21 6.40
CA GLU A 308 10.39 -4.00 7.63
C GLU A 308 10.94 -2.87 8.53
N ALA A 309 12.22 -2.87 8.88
CA ALA A 309 12.84 -1.83 9.70
C ALA A 309 14.31 -1.59 9.33
N MET A 310 14.82 -0.41 9.67
CA MET A 310 16.25 -0.09 9.57
C MET A 310 16.87 0.19 10.94
N SER A 311 16.19 -0.19 12.02
CA SER A 311 16.75 -0.43 13.33
C SER A 311 17.01 -1.93 13.53
N GLN A 312 18.25 -2.32 13.90
CA GLN A 312 18.59 -3.74 14.13
C GLN A 312 17.82 -4.31 15.32
N GLU A 313 17.58 -3.49 16.34
CA GLU A 313 16.78 -3.86 17.51
C GLU A 313 15.37 -4.29 17.09
N ILE A 314 14.73 -3.54 16.20
CA ILE A 314 13.39 -3.83 15.72
C ILE A 314 13.38 -5.05 14.79
N LEU A 315 14.37 -5.19 13.90
CA LEU A 315 14.49 -6.40 13.06
C LEU A 315 14.63 -7.68 13.89
N ASP A 316 15.38 -7.61 14.99
CA ASP A 316 15.58 -8.74 15.90
C ASP A 316 14.30 -9.00 16.73
N SER A 317 13.57 -7.96 17.16
CA SER A 317 12.25 -8.04 17.81
C SER A 317 11.22 -8.73 16.90
N MET A 318 11.08 -8.27 15.68
CA MET A 318 10.21 -8.85 14.65
C MET A 318 10.60 -10.27 14.22
N LYS A 319 11.72 -10.81 14.71
CA LYS A 319 12.28 -12.12 14.29
C LYS A 319 12.52 -12.23 12.80
N LYS A 320 12.82 -11.10 12.13
CA LYS A 320 12.96 -11.02 10.66
C LYS A 320 14.15 -11.78 10.10
N LYS A 321 15.19 -12.05 10.91
CA LYS A 321 16.43 -12.73 10.50
C LYS A 321 17.23 -11.99 9.40
N SER A 322 17.02 -10.70 9.24
CA SER A 322 17.78 -9.81 8.37
C SER A 322 18.78 -9.00 9.19
N LYS A 323 19.88 -8.60 8.54
CA LYS A 323 20.83 -7.63 9.09
C LYS A 323 20.72 -6.32 8.32
N LYS A 324 20.65 -5.19 9.05
CA LYS A 324 20.59 -3.84 8.50
C LYS A 324 21.64 -3.62 7.39
N THR A 325 22.89 -3.99 7.66
CA THR A 325 24.01 -3.87 6.70
C THR A 325 23.79 -4.71 5.44
N ARG A 326 23.15 -5.88 5.56
CA ARG A 326 22.81 -6.71 4.41
C ARG A 326 21.71 -6.08 3.56
N ILE A 327 20.70 -5.47 4.18
CA ILE A 327 19.64 -4.74 3.51
C ILE A 327 20.25 -3.61 2.67
N ASP A 328 21.11 -2.78 3.26
CA ASP A 328 21.79 -1.68 2.57
C ASP A 328 22.54 -2.16 1.31
N VAL A 329 23.34 -3.21 1.44
CA VAL A 329 24.11 -3.77 0.31
C VAL A 329 23.20 -4.30 -0.79
N VAL A 330 22.15 -5.01 -0.44
CA VAL A 330 21.20 -5.61 -1.42
C VAL A 330 20.46 -4.52 -2.19
N LEU A 331 19.97 -3.50 -1.49
CA LEU A 331 19.26 -2.41 -2.13
C LEU A 331 20.18 -1.59 -3.05
N ALA A 332 21.42 -1.30 -2.61
CA ALA A 332 22.41 -0.62 -3.43
C ALA A 332 22.71 -1.43 -4.69
N ASN A 333 23.04 -2.72 -4.58
CA ASN A 333 23.33 -3.58 -5.72
C ASN A 333 22.14 -3.70 -6.68
N SER A 334 20.93 -3.86 -6.17
CA SER A 334 19.71 -3.92 -7.01
C SER A 334 19.52 -2.61 -7.78
N TYR A 335 19.68 -1.48 -7.08
CA TYR A 335 19.61 -0.16 -7.71
C TYR A 335 20.65 0.00 -8.79
N ASP A 336 21.93 -0.28 -8.51
CA ASP A 336 23.04 -0.12 -9.48
C ASP A 336 22.88 -1.01 -10.71
N LYS A 337 22.32 -2.22 -10.54
CA LYS A 337 21.98 -3.13 -11.64
C LYS A 337 20.70 -2.73 -12.40
N LYS A 338 20.10 -1.60 -12.05
CA LYS A 338 18.85 -1.11 -12.67
C LYS A 338 17.71 -2.13 -12.56
N LEU A 339 17.57 -2.77 -11.39
CA LEU A 339 16.39 -3.52 -10.99
C LEU A 339 15.47 -2.58 -10.21
N GLY A 340 14.19 -2.63 -10.50
CA GLY A 340 13.17 -1.94 -9.70
C GLY A 340 13.14 -2.51 -8.28
N ILE A 341 12.94 -1.65 -7.32
CA ILE A 341 12.89 -2.01 -5.90
C ILE A 341 11.50 -1.68 -5.36
N GLN A 342 10.90 -2.64 -4.68
CA GLN A 342 9.74 -2.44 -3.82
C GLN A 342 10.08 -2.93 -2.43
N GLY A 343 9.55 -2.29 -1.41
CA GLY A 343 9.69 -2.71 -0.03
C GLY A 343 8.90 -1.81 0.89
N ASN A 344 8.76 -2.25 2.12
CA ASN A 344 8.04 -1.51 3.14
C ASN A 344 8.91 -1.38 4.39
N LEU A 345 8.84 -0.21 5.04
CA LEU A 345 9.11 -0.06 6.46
C LEU A 345 7.77 -0.11 7.17
N ILE A 346 7.68 -0.90 8.22
CA ILE A 346 6.49 -1.02 9.09
C ILE A 346 6.87 -0.59 10.50
N PHE A 347 6.05 0.29 11.08
CA PHE A 347 6.30 0.94 12.35
C PHE A 347 5.23 0.56 13.37
N GLY A 348 5.61 0.33 14.61
CA GLY A 348 4.72 -0.04 15.71
C GLY A 348 4.98 -1.43 16.28
N ASP A 349 6.18 -2.01 16.07
CA ASP A 349 6.61 -3.25 16.73
C ASP A 349 6.55 -3.12 18.26
N THR A 350 6.35 -4.24 18.96
CA THR A 350 6.21 -4.30 20.43
C THR A 350 7.38 -3.68 21.19
N ASN A 351 8.56 -3.63 20.60
CA ASN A 351 9.75 -2.98 21.18
C ASN A 351 10.05 -1.60 20.60
N GLU A 352 9.24 -1.10 19.68
CA GLU A 352 9.51 0.17 19.02
C GLU A 352 9.32 1.36 19.96
N THR A 353 10.24 2.29 19.86
CA THR A 353 10.26 3.59 20.52
C THR A 353 10.36 4.68 19.45
N LEU A 354 10.06 5.92 19.80
CA LEU A 354 10.24 7.04 18.88
C LEU A 354 11.70 7.13 18.37
N LYS A 355 12.68 6.75 19.20
CA LYS A 355 14.09 6.70 18.81
C LYS A 355 14.36 5.70 17.68
N THR A 356 13.91 4.44 17.83
CA THR A 356 14.10 3.39 16.82
C THR A 356 13.31 3.66 15.53
N ALA A 357 12.12 4.24 15.66
CA ALA A 357 11.34 4.73 14.53
C ALA A 357 12.10 5.85 13.78
N ASN A 358 12.65 6.83 14.48
CA ASN A 358 13.45 7.89 13.88
C ASN A 358 14.74 7.37 13.20
N GLU A 359 15.37 6.28 13.69
CA GLU A 359 16.48 5.61 12.99
C GLU A 359 16.04 5.12 11.60
N SER A 360 14.90 4.43 11.53
CA SER A 360 14.34 3.92 10.27
C SER A 360 13.89 5.04 9.34
N MET A 361 13.24 6.10 9.88
CA MET A 361 12.82 7.26 9.11
C MET A 361 14.01 8.06 8.56
N SER A 362 15.08 8.24 9.34
CA SER A 362 16.30 8.90 8.88
C SER A 362 17.00 8.11 7.79
N TRP A 363 17.05 6.79 7.90
CA TRP A 363 17.56 5.95 6.82
C TRP A 363 16.71 6.09 5.56
N TRP A 364 15.39 6.04 5.69
CA TRP A 364 14.46 6.22 4.57
C TRP A 364 14.68 7.57 3.87
N ALA A 365 14.77 8.65 4.63
CA ALA A 365 14.99 9.98 4.13
C ALA A 365 16.28 10.10 3.29
N ASN A 366 17.37 9.46 3.74
CA ASN A 366 18.65 9.43 3.02
C ASN A 366 18.66 8.44 1.82
N ASN A 367 17.66 7.58 1.70
CA ASN A 367 17.59 6.52 0.69
C ASN A 367 16.32 6.56 -0.17
N ARG A 368 15.72 7.74 -0.34
CA ARG A 368 14.48 7.97 -1.14
C ARG A 368 14.53 7.40 -2.54
N ARG A 369 15.75 7.32 -3.15
CA ARG A 369 15.97 6.73 -4.47
C ARG A 369 15.45 5.30 -4.61
N TYR A 370 15.28 4.58 -3.51
CA TYR A 370 14.72 3.21 -3.52
C TYR A 370 13.18 3.20 -3.47
N MET A 371 12.55 4.32 -3.16
CA MET A 371 11.09 4.48 -3.07
C MET A 371 10.43 3.40 -2.19
N ILE A 372 11.02 3.16 -1.03
CA ILE A 372 10.48 2.26 -0.01
C ILE A 372 9.25 2.91 0.62
N ASN A 373 8.17 2.15 0.73
CA ASN A 373 6.96 2.62 1.39
C ASN A 373 7.13 2.62 2.91
N THR A 374 6.39 3.50 3.58
CA THR A 374 6.34 3.59 5.03
C THR A 374 4.91 3.33 5.49
N ASN A 375 4.69 2.41 6.43
CA ASN A 375 3.37 2.03 6.89
C ASN A 375 3.37 1.82 8.41
N ARG A 376 2.20 1.97 9.04
CA ARG A 376 2.01 1.49 10.41
C ARG A 376 1.81 -0.02 10.41
N LEU A 377 2.28 -0.67 11.46
CA LEU A 377 1.99 -2.08 11.70
C LEU A 377 0.52 -2.23 12.04
N GLN A 378 -0.15 -3.08 11.29
CA GLN A 378 -1.52 -3.50 11.57
C GLN A 378 -1.49 -4.88 12.23
N VAL A 379 -2.14 -5.03 13.37
CA VAL A 379 -2.17 -6.28 14.12
C VAL A 379 -3.21 -7.22 13.52
N TYR A 380 -2.83 -7.94 12.46
CA TYR A 380 -3.77 -8.82 11.77
C TYR A 380 -4.01 -10.13 12.51
N PRO A 381 -5.26 -10.65 12.51
CA PRO A 381 -5.60 -11.96 13.07
C PRO A 381 -4.67 -13.06 12.58
N GLY A 382 -4.34 -13.98 13.47
CA GLY A 382 -3.47 -15.13 13.22
C GLY A 382 -1.97 -14.85 13.28
N SER A 383 -1.54 -13.58 13.32
CA SER A 383 -0.13 -13.24 13.56
C SER A 383 0.25 -13.52 15.03
N PRO A 384 1.53 -13.78 15.34
CA PRO A 384 2.00 -13.86 16.72
C PRO A 384 1.64 -12.61 17.53
N ASP A 385 1.79 -11.41 16.97
CA ASP A 385 1.45 -10.14 17.62
C ASP A 385 -0.04 -10.07 18.00
N TYR A 386 -0.93 -10.55 17.13
CA TYR A 386 -2.36 -10.66 17.43
C TYR A 386 -2.64 -11.62 18.59
N ILE A 387 -2.02 -12.80 18.57
CA ILE A 387 -2.19 -13.82 19.62
C ILE A 387 -1.72 -13.26 20.98
N GLU A 388 -0.61 -12.53 20.98
CA GLU A 388 -0.08 -11.89 22.18
C GLU A 388 -1.00 -10.75 22.64
N ALA A 389 -1.49 -9.90 21.74
CA ALA A 389 -2.43 -8.82 22.05
C ALA A 389 -3.77 -9.33 22.67
N VAL A 390 -4.28 -10.46 22.18
CA VAL A 390 -5.44 -11.13 22.79
C VAL A 390 -5.12 -11.68 24.17
N ARG A 391 -3.99 -12.38 24.31
CA ARG A 391 -3.56 -12.95 25.60
C ARG A 391 -3.36 -11.86 26.67
N ASP A 392 -2.76 -10.75 26.29
CA ASP A 392 -2.42 -9.65 27.20
C ASP A 392 -3.62 -8.71 27.43
N GLY A 393 -4.77 -8.99 26.83
CA GLY A 393 -6.03 -8.27 27.04
C GLY A 393 -6.12 -6.92 26.33
N LEU A 394 -5.20 -6.62 25.41
CA LEU A 394 -5.27 -5.45 24.54
C LEU A 394 -6.45 -5.58 23.58
N ILE A 395 -6.65 -6.76 23.02
CA ILE A 395 -7.86 -7.12 22.27
C ILE A 395 -8.80 -7.86 23.20
N LYS A 396 -9.85 -7.19 23.66
CA LYS A 396 -10.82 -7.74 24.64
C LYS A 396 -11.86 -8.62 23.99
N ASP A 397 -12.36 -8.22 22.83
CA ASP A 397 -13.30 -8.96 22.00
C ASP A 397 -12.74 -9.11 20.60
N ARG A 398 -12.49 -10.35 20.19
CA ARG A 398 -11.92 -10.65 18.86
C ARG A 398 -12.90 -10.40 17.72
N VAL A 399 -14.20 -10.64 17.97
CA VAL A 399 -15.25 -10.42 16.97
C VAL A 399 -15.41 -8.93 16.71
N ASP A 400 -15.50 -8.13 17.77
CA ASP A 400 -15.59 -6.67 17.68
C ASP A 400 -14.37 -6.05 17.01
N TYR A 401 -13.16 -6.50 17.40
CA TYR A 401 -11.89 -6.07 16.79
C TYR A 401 -11.82 -6.32 15.28
N ILE A 402 -12.32 -7.48 14.83
CA ILE A 402 -12.32 -7.85 13.41
C ILE A 402 -13.42 -7.09 12.65
N ASP A 403 -14.64 -7.01 13.21
CA ASP A 403 -15.80 -6.35 12.57
C ASP A 403 -15.59 -4.82 12.46
N SER A 404 -14.84 -4.22 13.39
CA SER A 404 -14.38 -2.82 13.34
C SER A 404 -13.20 -2.57 12.39
N GLN A 405 -12.83 -3.54 11.56
CA GLN A 405 -11.71 -3.46 10.61
C GLN A 405 -10.33 -3.18 11.25
N PHE A 406 -10.10 -3.81 12.40
CA PHE A 406 -8.80 -3.74 13.08
C PHE A 406 -8.44 -2.32 13.51
N VAL A 407 -9.23 -1.74 14.41
CA VAL A 407 -8.97 -0.42 15.01
C VAL A 407 -7.48 -0.32 15.37
N ASP A 408 -6.88 0.81 15.06
CA ASP A 408 -5.49 1.11 15.33
C ASP A 408 -5.10 0.72 16.77
N LEU A 409 -4.38 -0.38 16.90
CA LEU A 409 -3.93 -0.93 18.17
C LEU A 409 -2.46 -0.57 18.37
N ASN A 410 -2.18 0.16 19.44
CA ASN A 410 -0.81 0.42 19.84
C ASN A 410 -0.27 -0.77 20.66
N ILE A 411 0.63 -1.54 20.07
CA ILE A 411 1.36 -2.62 20.77
C ILE A 411 2.81 -2.22 21.07
N SER A 412 3.21 -1.00 20.69
CA SER A 412 4.59 -0.50 20.85
C SER A 412 4.84 0.08 22.26
N LYS A 413 6.09 0.48 22.50
CA LYS A 413 6.47 1.20 23.72
C LYS A 413 6.22 2.71 23.64
N MET A 414 5.71 3.21 22.51
CA MET A 414 5.37 4.61 22.32
C MET A 414 4.06 4.96 23.04
N ASN A 415 3.99 6.15 23.61
CA ASN A 415 2.74 6.72 24.08
C ASN A 415 1.88 7.22 22.88
N GLU A 416 0.66 7.66 23.13
CA GLU A 416 -0.26 8.10 22.07
C GLU A 416 0.25 9.33 21.32
N ASP A 417 0.95 10.25 21.98
CA ASP A 417 1.53 11.42 21.34
C ASP A 417 2.67 11.03 20.39
N ASP A 418 3.59 10.19 20.85
CA ASP A 418 4.69 9.64 20.02
C ASP A 418 4.14 8.91 18.79
N LEU A 419 3.08 8.11 19.00
CA LEU A 419 2.45 7.34 17.93
C LEU A 419 1.75 8.27 16.91
N SER A 420 1.07 9.32 17.38
CA SER A 420 0.42 10.32 16.54
C SER A 420 1.45 11.12 15.71
N ILE A 421 2.56 11.51 16.33
CA ILE A 421 3.70 12.16 15.64
C ILE A 421 4.26 11.22 14.57
N LEU A 422 4.50 9.96 14.91
CA LEU A 422 5.00 8.97 13.96
C LEU A 422 4.04 8.72 12.80
N ALA A 423 2.73 8.59 13.08
CA ALA A 423 1.71 8.42 12.05
C ALA A 423 1.73 9.59 11.04
N THR A 424 1.87 10.81 11.54
CA THR A 424 1.96 12.00 10.68
C THR A 424 3.27 12.03 9.87
N LYS A 425 4.41 11.62 10.47
CA LYS A 425 5.68 11.48 9.74
C LYS A 425 5.57 10.46 8.61
N ILE A 426 4.94 9.30 8.86
CA ILE A 426 4.69 8.26 7.86
C ILE A 426 3.83 8.82 6.73
N TRP A 427 2.73 9.51 7.06
CA TRP A 427 1.82 10.09 6.10
C TRP A 427 2.51 11.19 5.25
N SER A 428 3.25 12.10 5.87
CA SER A 428 4.02 13.14 5.17
C SER A 428 5.09 12.54 4.25
N ALA A 429 5.74 11.45 4.68
CA ALA A 429 6.71 10.72 3.87
C ALA A 429 6.08 10.11 2.61
N GLN A 430 4.85 9.62 2.71
CA GLN A 430 4.10 9.08 1.57
C GLN A 430 3.58 10.17 0.62
N SER A 431 3.23 11.34 1.16
CA SER A 431 2.71 12.48 0.41
C SER A 431 3.81 13.34 -0.20
N GLY A 432 5.05 13.22 0.31
CA GLY A 432 6.18 14.03 -0.11
C GLY A 432 6.72 13.65 -1.49
N LEU A 433 7.32 14.64 -2.13
CA LEU A 433 8.01 14.50 -3.41
C LEU A 433 9.28 13.69 -3.26
N LEU A 434 9.26 12.44 -3.70
CA LEU A 434 10.38 11.54 -3.47
C LEU A 434 11.45 11.62 -4.57
N SER A 435 11.00 11.55 -5.82
CA SER A 435 11.87 11.58 -7.00
C SER A 435 11.10 12.16 -8.17
N ILE A 436 11.33 13.41 -8.48
CA ILE A 436 10.63 14.12 -9.56
C ILE A 436 11.33 13.89 -10.88
N ALA A 437 10.53 13.70 -11.96
CA ALA A 437 10.96 13.80 -13.33
C ALA A 437 10.01 14.75 -14.07
N GLU A 438 10.56 15.84 -14.60
CA GLU A 438 9.76 16.85 -15.29
C GLU A 438 9.21 16.32 -16.60
N PRO A 439 7.91 16.48 -16.89
CA PRO A 439 7.34 16.06 -18.16
C PRO A 439 7.80 16.97 -19.29
N THR A 440 8.14 16.34 -20.41
CA THR A 440 8.35 17.04 -21.69
C THR A 440 7.08 17.07 -22.53
N ILE A 441 6.14 16.14 -22.28
CA ILE A 441 4.81 16.10 -22.86
C ILE A 441 3.85 15.65 -21.76
N PHE A 442 2.74 16.39 -21.63
CA PHE A 442 1.59 15.99 -20.82
C PHE A 442 0.32 16.39 -21.56
N ALA A 443 -0.29 15.45 -22.28
CA ALA A 443 -1.40 15.75 -23.17
C ALA A 443 -2.51 14.69 -23.10
N LYS A 444 -3.76 15.13 -23.14
CA LYS A 444 -4.91 14.24 -23.26
C LYS A 444 -4.88 13.53 -24.60
N GLU A 445 -5.15 12.24 -24.61
CA GLU A 445 -5.33 11.46 -25.83
C GLU A 445 -6.73 11.66 -26.44
N PRO A 446 -6.89 11.52 -27.77
CA PRO A 446 -8.17 11.75 -28.42
C PRO A 446 -9.22 10.68 -28.09
N GLU A 447 -8.78 9.46 -27.76
CA GLU A 447 -9.67 8.34 -27.46
C GLU A 447 -9.61 8.02 -25.96
N PRO A 448 -10.73 8.05 -25.24
CA PRO A 448 -10.79 7.71 -23.82
C PRO A 448 -10.76 6.19 -23.62
N ASP A 449 -10.45 5.78 -22.38
CA ASP A 449 -10.74 4.42 -21.92
C ASP A 449 -12.25 4.18 -21.91
N PRO A 450 -12.74 3.06 -22.44
CA PRO A 450 -14.19 2.80 -22.58
C PRO A 450 -14.92 2.72 -21.23
N ILE A 451 -14.20 2.53 -20.13
CA ILE A 451 -14.79 2.34 -18.79
C ILE A 451 -14.35 3.46 -17.83
N ARG A 452 -13.06 3.88 -17.88
CA ARG A 452 -12.44 4.70 -16.85
C ARG A 452 -12.24 6.17 -17.25
N GLY A 453 -12.61 6.56 -18.46
CA GLY A 453 -12.56 7.97 -18.89
C GLY A 453 -11.28 8.37 -19.64
N ASP A 454 -10.80 9.57 -19.41
CA ASP A 454 -9.74 10.17 -20.22
C ASP A 454 -8.37 9.48 -20.06
N LEU A 455 -7.68 9.33 -21.18
CA LEU A 455 -6.31 8.84 -21.25
C LEU A 455 -5.34 9.95 -21.61
N TYR A 456 -4.10 9.80 -21.18
CA TYR A 456 -3.06 10.80 -21.36
C TYR A 456 -1.79 10.19 -21.97
N ARG A 457 -1.09 10.98 -22.78
CA ARG A 457 0.29 10.75 -23.17
C ARG A 457 1.20 11.54 -22.24
N VAL A 458 2.16 10.86 -21.62
CA VAL A 458 3.12 11.46 -20.69
C VAL A 458 4.53 11.08 -21.13
N ALA A 459 5.35 12.08 -21.52
CA ALA A 459 6.74 11.86 -21.86
C ALA A 459 7.65 12.67 -20.94
N TRP A 460 8.83 12.11 -20.62
CA TRP A 460 9.82 12.69 -19.72
C TRP A 460 11.19 12.05 -19.88
N ASP A 461 12.24 12.78 -19.53
CA ASP A 461 13.61 12.29 -19.53
C ASP A 461 14.02 11.85 -18.13
N CYS A 462 14.57 10.65 -18.02
CA CYS A 462 14.96 10.10 -16.73
C CYS A 462 16.14 10.85 -16.11
N PRO A 463 16.00 11.44 -14.91
CA PRO A 463 17.11 12.17 -14.28
C PRO A 463 18.33 11.30 -13.97
N ARG A 464 18.16 9.97 -13.89
CA ARG A 464 19.24 9.03 -13.56
C ARG A 464 19.98 8.49 -14.77
N CYS A 465 19.26 8.07 -15.81
CA CYS A 465 19.87 7.36 -16.95
C CYS A 465 19.65 8.05 -18.30
N TYR A 466 19.02 9.20 -18.30
CA TYR A 466 18.73 10.04 -19.47
C TYR A 466 17.90 9.34 -20.55
N HIS A 467 17.25 8.21 -20.21
CA HIS A 467 16.34 7.52 -21.13
C HIS A 467 15.09 8.36 -21.34
N HIS A 468 14.74 8.61 -22.60
CA HIS A 468 13.48 9.26 -22.94
C HIS A 468 12.32 8.27 -22.78
N ASN A 469 11.38 8.59 -21.88
CA ASN A 469 10.18 7.81 -21.64
C ASN A 469 9.01 8.50 -22.36
N ASP A 470 8.21 7.75 -23.09
CA ASP A 470 6.98 8.23 -23.75
C ASP A 470 5.90 7.18 -23.51
N TYR A 471 5.01 7.44 -22.57
CA TYR A 471 3.93 6.57 -22.19
C TYR A 471 2.61 7.03 -22.82
N ARG A 472 1.84 6.07 -23.34
CA ARG A 472 0.50 6.25 -23.84
C ARG A 472 -0.50 5.47 -23.01
N GLY A 473 -1.76 5.86 -23.05
CA GLY A 473 -2.83 5.21 -22.29
C GLY A 473 -2.67 5.37 -20.78
N VAL A 474 -2.05 6.46 -20.34
CA VAL A 474 -1.89 6.79 -18.92
C VAL A 474 -3.24 7.22 -18.37
N LEU A 475 -3.68 6.60 -17.27
CA LEU A 475 -4.92 6.91 -16.60
C LEU A 475 -4.67 7.84 -15.41
N MET A 476 -5.57 8.80 -15.22
CA MET A 476 -5.63 9.66 -14.02
C MET A 476 -7.05 9.68 -13.47
N GLY A 477 -7.18 9.65 -12.15
CA GLY A 477 -8.47 9.71 -11.48
C GLY A 477 -9.04 11.13 -11.42
N ASP A 478 -8.44 11.98 -10.63
CA ASP A 478 -8.88 13.38 -10.41
C ASP A 478 -7.85 14.36 -10.99
N VAL A 479 -7.94 14.59 -12.30
CA VAL A 479 -7.00 15.44 -13.07
C VAL A 479 -6.83 16.83 -12.45
N ALA A 480 -7.89 17.39 -11.87
CA ALA A 480 -7.84 18.74 -11.31
C ALA A 480 -7.05 18.81 -9.99
N ASN A 481 -7.03 17.75 -9.23
CA ASN A 481 -6.46 17.73 -7.87
C ASN A 481 -5.27 16.79 -7.69
N GLU A 482 -5.10 15.78 -8.54
CA GLU A 482 -3.89 14.94 -8.51
C GLU A 482 -2.66 15.78 -8.86
N GLN A 483 -1.66 15.72 -8.00
CA GLN A 483 -0.45 16.54 -8.16
C GLN A 483 0.54 15.90 -9.15
N SER A 484 0.60 14.58 -9.22
CA SER A 484 1.53 13.83 -10.06
C SER A 484 1.05 12.41 -10.38
N LEU A 485 1.77 11.79 -11.29
CA LEU A 485 1.65 10.37 -11.63
C LEU A 485 2.95 9.65 -11.26
N ARG A 486 2.85 8.44 -10.73
CA ARG A 486 4.01 7.61 -10.47
C ARG A 486 4.26 6.66 -11.64
N LEU A 487 5.33 6.90 -12.39
CA LEU A 487 5.71 6.13 -13.56
C LEU A 487 7.10 5.49 -13.40
N THR A 488 7.33 4.39 -14.11
CA THR A 488 8.59 3.64 -14.08
C THR A 488 9.45 4.02 -15.29
N CYS A 489 10.71 4.35 -15.09
CA CYS A 489 11.63 4.55 -16.20
C CYS A 489 11.91 3.23 -16.93
N ARG A 490 11.68 3.18 -18.24
CA ARG A 490 11.95 2.01 -19.09
C ARG A 490 13.42 1.63 -19.18
N GLY A 491 14.33 2.61 -18.97
CA GLY A 491 15.77 2.41 -19.08
C GLY A 491 16.43 1.87 -17.80
N CYS A 492 16.00 2.34 -16.61
CA CYS A 492 16.65 1.97 -15.34
C CYS A 492 15.71 1.39 -14.30
N LEU A 493 14.43 1.26 -14.61
CA LEU A 493 13.38 0.71 -13.75
C LEU A 493 13.19 1.43 -12.39
N SER A 494 13.79 2.63 -12.24
CA SER A 494 13.48 3.52 -11.12
C SER A 494 12.12 4.18 -11.34
N ARG A 495 11.38 4.38 -10.27
CA ARG A 495 10.09 5.08 -10.31
C ARG A 495 10.29 6.58 -10.07
N TYR A 496 9.44 7.37 -10.70
CA TYR A 496 9.44 8.82 -10.57
C TYR A 496 8.02 9.35 -10.44
N ASP A 497 7.89 10.40 -9.65
CA ASP A 497 6.68 11.20 -9.62
C ASP A 497 6.78 12.24 -10.77
N VAL A 498 5.94 12.09 -11.78
CA VAL A 498 5.86 13.00 -12.94
C VAL A 498 4.74 14.01 -12.68
N PRO A 499 5.05 15.32 -12.61
CA PRO A 499 4.07 16.35 -12.31
C PRO A 499 2.88 16.35 -13.27
N ASN A 500 1.68 16.57 -12.72
CA ASN A 500 0.46 16.77 -13.49
C ASN A 500 0.34 18.24 -13.93
N GLU A 501 0.62 18.52 -15.19
CA GLU A 501 0.52 19.89 -15.73
C GLU A 501 -0.91 20.40 -15.90
N LEU A 502 -1.91 19.52 -15.82
CA LEU A 502 -3.32 19.87 -15.99
C LEU A 502 -4.05 20.14 -14.67
N ARG A 503 -3.37 20.03 -13.52
CA ARG A 503 -3.98 20.30 -12.22
C ARG A 503 -4.37 21.76 -12.04
N VAL A 504 -5.36 22.01 -11.20
CA VAL A 504 -5.68 23.38 -10.76
C VAL A 504 -4.59 23.85 -9.79
N ARG A 505 -3.85 24.88 -10.17
CA ARG A 505 -2.81 25.47 -9.33
C ARG A 505 -3.42 26.20 -8.15
N PHE A 506 -2.66 26.32 -7.05
CA PHE A 506 -3.09 27.08 -5.87
C PHE A 506 -3.57 28.50 -6.23
N GLU A 507 -2.83 29.19 -7.12
CA GLU A 507 -3.14 30.55 -7.53
C GLU A 507 -4.43 30.69 -8.36
N ASP A 508 -4.85 29.62 -9.02
CA ASP A 508 -5.99 29.62 -9.95
C ASP A 508 -7.31 29.20 -9.25
N ARG A 509 -7.28 28.91 -7.95
CA ARG A 509 -8.47 28.45 -7.22
C ARG A 509 -9.45 29.60 -6.96
N PRO A 510 -10.74 29.46 -7.29
CA PRO A 510 -11.72 30.53 -7.22
C PRO A 510 -11.91 31.14 -5.81
N GLU A 511 -11.78 30.30 -4.78
CA GLU A 511 -12.00 30.71 -3.38
C GLU A 511 -10.80 31.46 -2.78
N LYS A 512 -9.62 31.35 -3.42
CA LYS A 512 -8.35 31.89 -2.88
C LYS A 512 -8.41 33.37 -2.53
N PRO A 513 -8.95 34.32 -3.37
CA PRO A 513 -8.94 35.71 -3.04
C PRO A 513 -9.71 36.07 -1.74
N ALA A 514 -10.80 35.37 -1.47
CA ALA A 514 -11.56 35.56 -0.23
C ALA A 514 -10.81 35.03 1.00
N LEU A 515 -10.14 33.88 0.83
CA LEU A 515 -9.31 33.27 1.87
C LEU A 515 -8.06 34.11 2.15
N ASP A 516 -7.41 34.69 1.13
CA ASP A 516 -6.27 35.59 1.29
C ASP A 516 -6.64 36.84 2.08
N ALA A 517 -7.80 37.43 1.79
CA ALA A 517 -8.27 38.59 2.54
C ALA A 517 -8.47 38.25 4.03
N ARG A 518 -9.05 37.10 4.31
CA ARG A 518 -9.27 36.63 5.69
C ARG A 518 -7.97 36.22 6.38
N PHE A 519 -7.04 35.63 5.63
CA PHE A 519 -5.71 35.29 6.15
C PHE A 519 -4.90 36.54 6.50
N ALA A 520 -5.06 37.66 5.75
CA ALA A 520 -4.43 38.90 6.08
C ALA A 520 -4.91 39.48 7.43
N GLU A 521 -6.19 39.22 7.81
CA GLU A 521 -6.69 39.58 9.15
C GLU A 521 -5.99 38.74 10.24
N ALA A 522 -5.85 37.44 10.02
CA ALA A 522 -5.12 36.58 10.94
C ALA A 522 -3.64 36.98 11.04
N GLN A 523 -3.01 37.35 9.92
CA GLN A 523 -1.62 37.81 9.92
C GLN A 523 -1.45 39.10 10.69
N ALA A 524 -2.39 40.04 10.59
CA ALA A 524 -2.35 41.29 11.37
C ALA A 524 -2.44 41.02 12.89
N LEU A 525 -3.18 40.00 13.32
CA LEU A 525 -3.20 39.59 14.72
C LEU A 525 -1.86 38.95 15.15
N ILE A 526 -1.25 38.15 14.31
CA ILE A 526 0.07 37.55 14.56
C ILE A 526 1.12 38.63 14.72
N ASP A 527 1.14 39.61 13.80
CA ASP A 527 2.08 40.72 13.79
C ASP A 527 1.90 41.66 15.02
N ALA A 528 0.67 41.71 15.54
CA ALA A 528 0.35 42.41 16.79
C ALA A 528 0.69 41.61 18.08
N GLY A 529 1.30 40.42 17.95
CA GLY A 529 1.62 39.53 19.07
C GLY A 529 0.41 38.76 19.64
N ARG A 530 -0.72 38.79 18.93
CA ARG A 530 -2.01 38.18 19.35
C ARG A 530 -2.28 36.85 18.64
N ARG A 531 -1.24 36.02 18.42
CA ARG A 531 -1.34 34.74 17.72
C ARG A 531 -2.38 33.80 18.34
N ASN A 532 -2.55 33.85 19.67
CA ASN A 532 -3.52 32.97 20.37
C ASN A 532 -4.99 33.25 19.99
N GLU A 533 -5.28 34.33 19.29
CA GLU A 533 -6.64 34.66 18.85
C GLU A 533 -6.94 34.16 17.42
N THR A 534 -5.95 33.65 16.71
CA THR A 534 -6.09 33.22 15.29
C THR A 534 -6.64 31.83 15.05
N PRO A 535 -6.48 30.81 15.96
CA PRO A 535 -6.86 29.44 15.64
C PRO A 535 -8.31 29.24 15.17
N PRO A 536 -9.34 29.85 15.79
CA PRO A 536 -10.71 29.67 15.33
C PRO A 536 -10.93 30.13 13.87
N MET A 537 -10.33 31.25 13.50
CA MET A 537 -10.38 31.77 12.12
C MET A 537 -9.64 30.88 11.14
N LEU A 538 -8.44 30.42 11.51
CA LEU A 538 -7.63 29.52 10.67
C LEU A 538 -8.28 28.18 10.49
N HIS A 539 -8.93 27.62 11.53
CA HIS A 539 -9.70 26.39 11.43
C HIS A 539 -10.90 26.50 10.50
N GLU A 540 -11.63 27.64 10.57
CA GLU A 540 -12.71 27.88 9.64
C GLU A 540 -12.23 27.91 8.19
N MET A 541 -11.08 28.55 7.93
CA MET A 541 -10.48 28.59 6.59
C MET A 541 -10.11 27.21 6.06
N VAL A 542 -9.45 26.36 6.86
CA VAL A 542 -9.11 24.98 6.43
C VAL A 542 -10.35 24.09 6.34
N GLY A 543 -11.40 24.37 7.12
CA GLY A 543 -12.70 23.69 6.99
C GLY A 543 -13.43 24.03 5.70
N GLN A 544 -13.31 25.28 5.20
CA GLN A 544 -13.85 25.72 3.91
C GLN A 544 -13.01 25.22 2.73
N ALA A 545 -11.69 25.23 2.88
CA ALA A 545 -10.73 24.91 1.82
C ALA A 545 -9.50 24.20 2.40
N VAL A 546 -9.58 22.89 2.52
CA VAL A 546 -8.51 22.06 3.09
C VAL A 546 -7.16 22.22 2.36
N TRP A 547 -7.19 22.66 1.11
CA TRP A 547 -6.00 22.95 0.30
C TRP A 547 -5.34 24.29 0.60
N TYR A 548 -5.92 25.14 1.48
CA TYR A 548 -5.38 26.47 1.78
C TYR A 548 -4.20 26.37 2.76
N TRP A 549 -3.04 26.04 2.23
CA TRP A 549 -1.80 25.74 2.97
C TRP A 549 -1.34 26.85 3.93
N PRO A 550 -1.56 28.20 3.67
CA PRO A 550 -1.07 29.23 4.60
C PRO A 550 -1.69 29.08 5.99
N ALA A 551 -3.00 28.79 6.06
CA ALA A 551 -3.66 28.53 7.33
C ALA A 551 -3.14 27.28 8.05
N HIS A 552 -2.82 26.23 7.30
CA HIS A 552 -2.19 25.05 7.87
C HIS A 552 -0.80 25.33 8.46
N VAL A 553 0.03 26.12 7.79
CA VAL A 553 1.35 26.51 8.32
C VAL A 553 1.22 27.30 9.61
N GLU A 554 0.33 28.29 9.68
CA GLU A 554 0.14 29.10 10.88
C GLU A 554 -0.50 28.30 12.04
N LEU A 555 -1.44 27.40 11.77
CA LEU A 555 -1.96 26.47 12.77
C LEU A 555 -0.84 25.55 13.29
N GLY A 556 0.01 25.06 12.42
CA GLY A 556 1.15 24.25 12.82
C GLY A 556 2.11 24.98 13.75
N ARG A 557 2.44 26.23 13.41
CA ARG A 557 3.28 27.10 14.25
C ARG A 557 2.61 27.44 15.59
N PHE A 558 1.30 27.70 15.57
CA PHE A 558 0.56 27.92 16.80
C PHE A 558 0.61 26.70 17.71
N TYR A 559 0.27 25.51 17.22
CA TYR A 559 0.28 24.29 18.00
C TYR A 559 1.68 23.92 18.52
N ALA A 560 2.72 24.20 17.75
CA ALA A 560 4.10 24.04 18.21
C ALA A 560 4.38 24.97 19.42
N SER A 561 3.93 26.22 19.37
CA SER A 561 4.17 27.21 20.42
C SER A 561 3.48 26.88 21.75
N VAL A 562 2.36 26.14 21.72
CA VAL A 562 1.63 25.70 22.92
C VAL A 562 1.95 24.25 23.34
N GLY A 563 2.97 23.64 22.74
CA GLY A 563 3.42 22.30 23.08
C GLY A 563 2.55 21.16 22.56
N ALA A 564 1.56 21.44 21.68
CA ALA A 564 0.69 20.43 21.07
C ALA A 564 1.36 19.80 19.83
N GLY A 565 2.43 19.03 20.08
CA GLY A 565 3.29 18.42 19.05
C GLY A 565 2.54 17.65 17.97
N PRO A 566 1.64 16.72 18.30
CA PRO A 566 0.87 15.97 17.30
C PRO A 566 0.06 16.85 16.35
N SER A 567 -0.63 17.86 16.88
CA SER A 567 -1.41 18.83 16.08
C SER A 567 -0.52 19.69 15.19
N ALA A 568 0.63 20.14 15.71
CA ALA A 568 1.61 20.89 14.94
C ALA A 568 2.09 20.12 13.71
N VAL A 569 2.57 18.87 13.91
CA VAL A 569 3.09 18.02 12.82
C VAL A 569 1.99 17.71 11.81
N ARG A 570 0.74 17.48 12.27
CA ARG A 570 -0.41 17.21 11.41
C ARG A 570 -0.72 18.36 10.45
N HIS A 571 -0.81 19.57 10.96
CA HIS A 571 -1.07 20.75 10.12
C HIS A 571 0.08 21.05 9.15
N LEU A 572 1.32 20.99 9.61
CA LEU A 572 2.48 21.19 8.74
C LEU A 572 2.59 20.11 7.65
N GLY A 573 2.27 18.86 7.98
CA GLY A 573 2.18 17.78 7.01
C GLY A 573 1.08 18.00 5.97
N ALA A 574 -0.10 18.49 6.40
CA ALA A 574 -1.20 18.84 5.50
C ALA A 574 -0.80 19.98 4.53
N ALA A 575 -0.07 21.00 5.00
CA ALA A 575 0.43 22.06 4.13
C ALA A 575 1.28 21.50 2.97
N ILE A 576 2.19 20.55 3.26
CA ILE A 576 3.00 19.89 2.24
C ILE A 576 2.13 19.05 1.29
N GLN A 577 1.16 18.32 1.81
CA GLN A 577 0.29 17.47 0.99
C GLN A 577 -0.47 18.30 -0.05
N PHE A 578 -1.02 19.42 0.35
CA PHE A 578 -1.87 20.24 -0.52
C PHE A 578 -1.09 21.20 -1.40
N ASN A 579 0.08 21.64 -0.96
CA ASN A 579 0.98 22.41 -1.79
C ASN A 579 2.45 22.04 -1.57
N PRO A 580 2.88 20.90 -2.11
CA PRO A 580 4.25 20.41 -1.97
C PRO A 580 5.31 21.27 -2.69
N PHE A 581 4.96 22.40 -3.24
CA PHE A 581 5.75 23.25 -4.12
C PHE A 581 5.99 24.63 -3.59
N GLU A 582 5.41 24.85 -2.46
CA GLU A 582 5.66 26.06 -1.73
C GLU A 582 6.85 25.84 -0.78
N PRO A 583 7.97 26.55 -0.95
CA PRO A 583 9.12 26.41 -0.07
C PRO A 583 8.76 26.59 1.40
N ALA A 584 7.85 27.51 1.71
CA ALA A 584 7.43 27.81 3.09
C ALA A 584 6.81 26.58 3.80
N CYS A 585 6.08 25.72 3.09
CA CYS A 585 5.54 24.49 3.65
C CYS A 585 6.65 23.54 4.09
N HIS A 586 7.67 23.38 3.24
CA HIS A 586 8.80 22.52 3.54
C HIS A 586 9.68 23.08 4.65
N ILE A 587 9.91 24.39 4.68
CA ILE A 587 10.69 25.07 5.73
C ILE A 587 10.03 24.86 7.09
N ALA A 588 8.74 25.18 7.21
CA ALA A 588 8.02 25.05 8.46
C ALA A 588 7.96 23.61 8.98
N TYR A 589 7.82 22.65 8.08
CA TYR A 589 7.87 21.23 8.45
C TYR A 589 9.28 20.80 8.88
N ALA A 590 10.33 21.24 8.17
CA ALA A 590 11.72 20.92 8.50
C ALA A 590 12.12 21.49 9.86
N GLU A 591 11.74 22.73 10.17
CA GLU A 591 11.94 23.35 11.48
C GLU A 591 11.35 22.47 12.60
N ARG A 592 10.10 22.04 12.42
CA ARG A 592 9.45 21.15 13.39
C ARG A 592 10.16 19.78 13.50
N MET A 593 10.63 19.22 12.38
CA MET A 593 11.37 17.95 12.41
C MET A 593 12.73 18.06 13.13
N MET A 594 13.36 19.25 13.08
CA MET A 594 14.55 19.54 13.89
C MET A 594 14.24 19.50 15.38
N GLU A 595 13.16 20.13 15.82
CA GLU A 595 12.71 20.11 17.22
C GLU A 595 12.39 18.67 17.71
N GLU A 596 11.82 17.83 16.83
CA GLU A 596 11.52 16.41 17.10
C GLU A 596 12.75 15.50 17.05
N GLY A 597 13.94 16.02 16.72
CA GLY A 597 15.15 15.23 16.52
C GLY A 597 15.14 14.33 15.27
N ALA A 598 14.21 14.54 14.35
CA ALA A 598 14.08 13.79 13.10
C ALA A 598 14.96 14.42 11.99
N ILE A 599 16.25 14.53 12.24
CA ILE A 599 17.24 15.27 11.45
C ILE A 599 17.23 14.87 9.96
N GLY A 600 17.11 13.56 9.69
CA GLY A 600 17.05 13.07 8.29
C GLY A 600 15.84 13.61 7.52
N LEU A 601 14.67 13.67 8.15
CA LEU A 601 13.46 14.27 7.55
C LEU A 601 13.62 15.79 7.38
N ALA A 602 14.14 16.48 8.39
CA ALA A 602 14.39 17.92 8.30
C ALA A 602 15.28 18.23 7.09
N ARG A 603 16.39 17.54 6.93
CA ARG A 603 17.30 17.69 5.78
C ARG A 603 16.55 17.54 4.44
N VAL A 604 15.74 16.50 4.29
CA VAL A 604 14.97 16.25 3.07
C VAL A 604 14.09 17.43 2.69
N HIS A 605 13.40 18.00 3.67
CA HIS A 605 12.50 19.12 3.42
C HIS A 605 13.25 20.42 3.17
N TYR A 606 14.37 20.67 3.84
CA TYR A 606 15.25 21.80 3.48
C TYR A 606 15.85 21.65 2.08
N GLU A 607 16.32 20.46 1.67
CA GLU A 607 16.79 20.21 0.31
C GLU A 607 15.69 20.42 -0.74
N GLN A 608 14.45 20.09 -0.40
CA GLN A 608 13.31 20.34 -1.29
C GLN A 608 12.99 21.85 -1.37
N ALA A 609 12.98 22.56 -0.24
CA ALA A 609 12.83 24.00 -0.22
C ALA A 609 13.92 24.72 -1.04
N GLN A 610 15.18 24.26 -0.93
CA GLN A 610 16.29 24.79 -1.72
C GLN A 610 16.09 24.60 -3.22
N LYS A 611 15.55 23.47 -3.66
CA LYS A 611 15.25 23.23 -5.08
C LYS A 611 14.17 24.16 -5.60
N LEU A 612 13.16 24.42 -4.78
CA LEU A 612 12.03 25.30 -5.11
C LEU A 612 12.41 26.77 -5.07
N ASP A 613 13.26 27.18 -4.13
CA ASP A 613 13.83 28.52 -3.98
C ASP A 613 15.33 28.46 -3.71
N PRO A 614 16.14 28.35 -4.77
CA PRO A 614 17.60 28.21 -4.64
C PRO A 614 18.31 29.39 -3.96
N GLY A 615 17.66 30.55 -3.92
CA GLY A 615 18.20 31.78 -3.33
C GLY A 615 17.83 31.95 -1.85
N ASN A 616 17.10 31.04 -1.25
CA ASN A 616 16.67 31.16 0.14
C ASN A 616 17.82 30.96 1.12
N MET A 617 18.28 32.06 1.70
CA MET A 617 19.47 32.06 2.56
C MET A 617 19.26 31.29 3.85
N ASP A 618 18.08 31.35 4.46
CA ASP A 618 17.78 30.63 5.71
C ASP A 618 17.86 29.11 5.48
N VAL A 619 17.39 28.63 4.33
CA VAL A 619 17.47 27.22 3.94
C VAL A 619 18.93 26.80 3.71
N LEU A 620 19.72 27.65 3.04
CA LEU A 620 21.15 27.38 2.79
C LEU A 620 21.93 27.28 4.11
N LEU A 621 21.66 28.18 5.04
CA LEU A 621 22.27 28.16 6.37
C LEU A 621 21.83 26.93 7.17
N ALA A 622 20.54 26.60 7.15
CA ALA A 622 20.04 25.41 7.83
C ALA A 622 20.68 24.11 7.31
N LEU A 623 20.83 23.98 6.00
CA LEU A 623 21.51 22.82 5.38
C LEU A 623 22.99 22.78 5.74
N HIS A 624 23.68 23.93 5.72
CA HIS A 624 25.07 23.99 6.17
C HIS A 624 25.21 23.60 7.63
N ASP A 625 24.37 24.13 8.51
CA ASP A 625 24.40 23.83 9.95
C ASP A 625 24.17 22.33 10.22
N LEU A 626 23.35 21.68 9.40
CA LEU A 626 23.12 20.23 9.44
C LEU A 626 24.35 19.38 9.01
N GLU A 627 25.20 19.92 8.16
CA GLU A 627 26.38 19.22 7.62
C GLU A 627 27.65 19.49 8.43
N ASN A 628 27.86 20.73 8.82
CA ASN A 628 29.13 21.23 9.34
C ASN A 628 29.05 21.76 10.77
N GLY A 629 27.87 21.81 11.35
CA GLY A 629 27.58 22.54 12.60
C GLY A 629 27.33 24.02 12.36
N PRO A 630 26.81 24.73 13.39
CA PRO A 630 26.39 26.11 13.24
C PRO A 630 27.56 27.05 12.95
N TYR A 631 27.38 27.96 11.99
CA TYR A 631 28.33 29.04 11.76
C TYR A 631 28.45 29.95 12.99
N SER A 632 29.68 30.48 13.24
CA SER A 632 29.83 31.62 14.10
C SER A 632 29.10 32.84 13.53
N GLU A 633 28.81 33.82 14.37
CA GLU A 633 28.10 35.06 13.95
C GLU A 633 28.87 35.79 12.82
N GLU A 634 30.18 35.85 12.95
CA GLU A 634 31.09 36.40 11.95
C GLU A 634 31.10 35.65 10.61
N GLN A 635 31.03 34.30 10.68
CA GLN A 635 30.94 33.47 9.48
C GLN A 635 29.60 33.62 8.77
N ARG A 636 28.50 33.79 9.53
CA ARG A 636 27.16 34.04 8.95
C ARG A 636 27.14 35.38 8.19
N GLU A 637 27.67 36.47 8.76
CA GLU A 637 27.78 37.75 8.10
C GLU A 637 28.60 37.68 6.81
N THR A 638 29.74 36.98 6.86
CA THR A 638 30.63 36.80 5.68
C THR A 638 29.95 35.98 4.57
N TYR A 639 29.19 34.96 4.93
CA TYR A 639 28.45 34.16 3.98
C TYR A 639 27.33 34.94 3.28
N PHE A 640 26.59 35.78 4.04
CA PHE A 640 25.57 36.65 3.51
C PHE A 640 26.15 37.67 2.47
N ILE A 641 27.28 38.28 2.77
CA ILE A 641 27.93 39.22 1.89
C ILE A 641 28.42 38.54 0.60
N SER A 642 29.04 37.37 0.70
CA SER A 642 29.56 36.62 -0.46
C SER A 642 28.49 36.09 -1.41
N TYR A 643 27.27 35.81 -0.89
CA TYR A 643 26.16 35.30 -1.69
C TYR A 643 25.33 36.42 -2.33
N SER A 644 25.23 37.60 -1.68
CA SER A 644 24.55 38.75 -2.27
C SER A 644 25.23 39.29 -3.52
N ASP A 645 26.54 39.09 -3.64
CA ASP A 645 27.36 39.54 -4.77
C ASP A 645 27.43 38.49 -5.91
N ALA A 646 26.88 37.29 -5.73
CA ALA A 646 26.82 36.27 -6.77
C ALA A 646 25.77 36.64 -7.83
N PRO A 647 26.07 36.54 -9.14
CA PRO A 647 25.08 36.76 -10.18
C PRO A 647 23.90 35.80 -9.96
N ALA A 648 22.68 36.39 -9.89
CA ALA A 648 21.48 35.61 -9.67
C ALA A 648 21.46 34.38 -10.58
N PRO A 649 21.38 33.15 -10.05
CA PRO A 649 21.18 31.99 -10.89
C PRO A 649 19.95 32.25 -11.75
N GLN A 650 20.05 31.96 -13.05
CA GLN A 650 18.88 32.04 -13.93
C GLN A 650 17.75 31.32 -13.21
N ARG A 651 16.70 32.03 -12.87
CA ARG A 651 15.50 31.47 -12.25
C ARG A 651 15.05 30.35 -13.18
N LEU A 652 15.32 29.13 -12.80
CA LEU A 652 14.64 27.98 -13.38
C LEU A 652 13.16 28.31 -13.19
N ALA A 653 12.45 28.46 -14.31
CA ALA A 653 11.01 28.68 -14.28
C ALA A 653 10.42 27.68 -13.31
N ALA A 654 9.68 28.18 -12.34
CA ALA A 654 9.15 27.40 -11.24
C ALA A 654 8.58 26.08 -11.78
N ALA A 655 9.31 25.01 -11.52
CA ALA A 655 8.90 23.68 -11.96
C ALA A 655 7.68 23.30 -11.13
N PRO A 656 6.64 22.80 -11.75
CA PRO A 656 5.46 22.30 -11.04
C PRO A 656 5.66 20.83 -10.63
N ASN A 657 5.54 20.39 -9.63
CA ASN A 657 5.04 19.76 -8.46
C ASN A 657 4.51 18.32 -8.49
N ALA A 658 4.77 17.53 -7.50
CA ALA A 658 4.32 16.14 -7.41
C ALA A 658 3.90 15.64 -6.00
N CYS A 659 2.80 14.91 -5.89
CA CYS A 659 2.48 14.01 -4.79
C CYS A 659 1.65 12.81 -5.28
N GLY A 660 1.98 11.62 -4.83
CA GLY A 660 1.32 10.38 -5.25
C GLY A 660 -0.12 10.25 -4.76
N SER A 661 -0.98 9.73 -5.62
CA SER A 661 -2.39 9.51 -5.35
C SER A 661 -2.61 8.44 -4.29
N ARG A 662 -3.28 8.79 -3.19
CA ARG A 662 -4.16 7.89 -2.45
C ARG A 662 -5.55 8.49 -2.42
N ARG A 663 -6.56 7.63 -2.42
CA ARG A 663 -7.96 7.99 -2.48
C ARG A 663 -8.33 8.95 -1.35
N ARG A 664 -9.14 9.96 -1.64
CA ARG A 664 -9.69 10.93 -0.69
C ARG A 664 -10.43 10.28 0.48
N ASP A 665 -10.92 9.07 0.29
CA ASP A 665 -11.79 8.34 1.23
C ASP A 665 -11.03 7.69 2.39
N GLU A 666 -9.69 7.73 2.39
CA GLU A 666 -8.84 7.15 3.45
C GLU A 666 -8.19 8.19 4.37
N ILE A 667 -8.47 9.50 4.16
CA ILE A 667 -7.97 10.56 5.04
C ILE A 667 -9.12 11.02 5.93
N GLU A 668 -9.34 10.34 7.05
CA GLU A 668 -10.13 10.91 8.14
C GLU A 668 -9.35 12.08 8.74
N PHE A 669 -9.75 13.29 8.39
CA PHE A 669 -9.40 14.45 9.19
C PHE A 669 -10.11 14.32 10.53
N PRO A 670 -9.44 14.59 11.66
CA PRO A 670 -10.10 14.60 12.95
C PRO A 670 -11.26 15.60 12.87
N ASP A 671 -12.37 15.20 13.46
CA ASP A 671 -13.56 16.04 13.59
C ASP A 671 -13.16 17.42 14.13
N ILE A 672 -13.60 18.49 13.45
CA ILE A 672 -13.34 19.88 13.85
C ILE A 672 -13.74 20.08 15.30
N ALA A 673 -14.81 19.42 15.77
CA ALA A 673 -15.25 19.43 17.16
C ALA A 673 -14.21 18.85 18.14
N GLN A 674 -13.43 17.85 17.72
CA GLN A 674 -12.35 17.27 18.54
C GLN A 674 -11.17 18.26 18.65
N LEU A 675 -10.84 18.95 17.56
CA LEU A 675 -9.78 19.97 17.53
C LEU A 675 -10.14 21.19 18.35
N GLU A 676 -11.43 21.63 18.31
CA GLU A 676 -11.93 22.71 19.15
C GLU A 676 -11.94 22.35 20.63
N ALA A 677 -12.31 21.11 20.98
CA ALA A 677 -12.29 20.61 22.35
C ALA A 677 -10.87 20.53 22.91
N ASP A 678 -9.91 20.11 22.11
CA ASP A 678 -8.50 20.05 22.51
C ASP A 678 -7.90 21.45 22.67
N THR A 679 -8.27 22.39 21.80
CA THR A 679 -7.86 23.80 21.93
C THR A 679 -8.43 24.44 23.18
N GLN A 680 -9.71 24.21 23.50
CA GLN A 680 -10.34 24.72 24.71
C GLN A 680 -9.77 24.11 25.99
N ARG A 681 -9.38 22.83 25.98
CA ARG A 681 -8.71 22.18 27.12
C ARG A 681 -7.33 22.76 27.38
N LEU A 682 -6.55 23.06 26.31
CA LEU A 682 -5.22 23.64 26.43
C LEU A 682 -5.29 25.09 26.93
N MET A 683 -6.25 25.88 26.44
CA MET A 683 -6.44 27.28 26.91
C MET A 683 -7.03 27.39 28.32
N ALA A 684 -7.64 26.33 28.86
CA ALA A 684 -8.15 26.29 30.23
C ALA A 684 -7.12 25.77 31.25
N ALA A 685 -5.96 25.31 30.81
CA ALA A 685 -4.88 24.79 31.64
C ALA A 685 -3.78 25.84 31.91
N GLU A 686 -3.86 27.05 31.31
CA GLU A 686 -3.15 28.26 31.67
C GLU A 686 -4.01 29.15 32.61
#